data_2ac1593d046fc8703759aeb7ce87d1b9
#
_entry.id   2ac1593d046fc8703759aeb7ce87d1b9
#
_cell.length_a   1.000
_cell.length_b   1.000
_cell.length_c   1.000
_cell.angle_alpha   90.00
_cell.angle_beta   90.00
_cell.angle_gamma   90.00
#
_symmetry.space_group_name_H-M   'P 1'
#
loop_
_entity.id
_entity.type
_entity.pdbx_description
1 polymer ?
#
loop_
_entity_poly.entity_id
_entity_poly.type
_entity_poly.pdbx_seq_one_letter_code
_entity_poly.pdbx_strand_id
1 'polypeptide(L)'
;MLKKSIILIINVTFLHFSFAQEKKEKIDYVNPMIGAFAPAGSSLSGRECGRTFPGPTTPFGLVQLSPDTFTGGDNGNGYSWFNKTIEGFSFTHLSGVGWHGDFGNFLVMPTTGPLKTFKGKEGAPEKGYRSRFSHDNEEVKAGYYSVFLDDYHIKTELSAAPRAGMLRFTFPKNNSSRIQIDLARRVGGTSTEQYVKVVNDTTISGWMKCVPEGGGFGNGGGRTNYVVYFWCQFSKPLKKFGTWSASIPSEWKRKNDEVSSDAYQQLIATAKVSYGITEDKGKHLGFFTEFKTKKGEEVQMKSGISFVSMEGAKENLEHDIPHWDFDKVVNDNRSLWSDALSKVNVTGGTEDDKTIFYTAMYHTMVDPRNFSDVNGNYIGADKQIHVAKDFTYRTVFSGWDVFRSQFPLQTLINPTLVNDEINSLIQMAELSGRKSFPRWEMVNAYSDVMIGNPAVSVIVDAYEKGIRNFDIKKAFEFSKNTVDNNGNGELGYVPGGISTTLEHCYSDWCLGRFAESQGKKDIAAEYYLKSKSYTNIWNDDVKWFRSRNKDKTWGAWVNKEKHGQGAVESNPYQQGWFVPHDISGLIALMGKETFNTELINFFEKSPDNFRWNNFYNHPNEPVHQVPFMFNEAGMPWLTQKWTRKISKNAYGSGVMGLCGNDDVGQLSAWYVLSAMGIHPICPGDNKYQITSPVFNKIEISLGKEYYNGNKFTIIANNNSSENIYIQSIQLNGKPLNRFWISHQEITGGGTLALEMGPHPFK
;
A
#
# COMPACT_ATOMS: atom_id res chain seq x y z
N MET A 1 -18.56 84.85 -31.30
CA MET A 1 -18.57 83.49 -31.84
C MET A 1 -18.10 82.56 -30.74
N LEU A 2 -19.05 81.93 -29.99
CA LEU A 2 -18.75 81.00 -28.92
C LEU A 2 -18.66 79.57 -29.52
N LYS A 3 -17.49 78.93 -29.39
CA LYS A 3 -17.35 77.51 -29.68
C LYS A 3 -17.78 76.68 -28.42
N LYS A 4 -18.88 75.93 -28.56
CA LYS A 4 -19.28 74.93 -27.57
C LYS A 4 -18.48 73.65 -27.82
N SER A 5 -17.65 73.25 -26.83
CA SER A 5 -17.02 71.92 -26.78
C SER A 5 -17.94 70.96 -26.11
N ILE A 6 -18.36 69.87 -26.77
CA ILE A 6 -19.11 68.78 -26.21
C ILE A 6 -18.10 67.76 -25.69
N ILE A 7 -18.09 67.53 -24.37
CA ILE A 7 -17.32 66.46 -23.75
C ILE A 7 -18.20 65.20 -23.74
N LEU A 8 -17.78 64.19 -24.50
CA LEU A 8 -18.40 62.87 -24.52
C LEU A 8 -17.81 62.02 -23.37
N ILE A 9 -18.59 61.78 -22.31
CA ILE A 9 -18.19 60.89 -21.23
C ILE A 9 -18.55 59.47 -21.65
N ILE A 10 -17.53 58.66 -22.00
CA ILE A 10 -17.67 57.24 -22.24
C ILE A 10 -17.62 56.53 -20.89
N ASN A 11 -18.78 56.05 -20.40
CA ASN A 11 -18.87 55.17 -19.26
C ASN A 11 -18.38 53.76 -19.69
N VAL A 12 -17.15 53.37 -19.32
CA VAL A 12 -16.64 52.03 -19.48
C VAL A 12 -17.10 51.22 -18.26
N THR A 13 -18.14 50.43 -18.43
CA THR A 13 -18.62 49.47 -17.40
C THR A 13 -17.65 48.28 -17.43
N PHE A 14 -16.74 48.20 -16.47
CA PHE A 14 -15.96 46.99 -16.22
C PHE A 14 -16.89 45.90 -15.69
N LEU A 15 -17.29 44.97 -16.55
CA LEU A 15 -17.85 43.68 -16.12
C LEU A 15 -16.74 42.87 -15.44
N HIS A 16 -16.72 42.87 -14.12
CA HIS A 16 -15.93 41.92 -13.36
C HIS A 16 -16.58 40.52 -13.52
N PHE A 17 -16.04 39.74 -14.46
CA PHE A 17 -16.27 38.29 -14.44
C PHE A 17 -15.52 37.73 -13.22
N SER A 18 -16.20 37.60 -12.09
CA SER A 18 -15.76 36.71 -11.04
C SER A 18 -15.92 35.28 -11.57
N PHE A 19 -14.82 34.73 -12.08
CA PHE A 19 -14.75 33.28 -12.22
C PHE A 19 -14.89 32.73 -10.80
N ALA A 20 -16.05 32.21 -10.45
CA ALA A 20 -16.20 31.37 -9.26
C ALA A 20 -15.21 30.21 -9.45
N GLN A 21 -14.15 30.20 -8.66
CA GLN A 21 -13.19 29.09 -8.65
C GLN A 21 -14.02 27.86 -8.29
N GLU A 22 -14.16 26.92 -9.22
CA GLU A 22 -14.90 25.70 -9.04
C GLU A 22 -14.34 25.01 -7.78
N LYS A 23 -15.20 24.73 -6.81
CA LYS A 23 -14.77 24.17 -5.52
C LYS A 23 -14.28 22.75 -5.77
N LYS A 24 -12.97 22.53 -5.64
CA LYS A 24 -12.37 21.19 -5.77
C LYS A 24 -13.06 20.18 -4.88
N GLU A 25 -13.41 19.04 -5.44
CA GLU A 25 -13.85 17.87 -4.70
C GLU A 25 -12.65 17.18 -4.04
N LYS A 26 -12.87 16.29 -3.07
CA LYS A 26 -11.81 15.56 -2.37
C LYS A 26 -10.92 14.75 -3.30
N ILE A 27 -11.53 14.14 -4.30
CA ILE A 27 -10.84 13.34 -5.31
C ILE A 27 -9.90 14.18 -6.20
N ASP A 28 -10.17 15.46 -6.37
CA ASP A 28 -9.33 16.37 -7.16
C ASP A 28 -8.03 16.74 -6.45
N TYR A 29 -7.93 16.45 -5.15
CA TYR A 29 -6.69 16.56 -4.39
C TYR A 29 -5.80 15.31 -4.49
N VAL A 30 -6.33 14.18 -4.97
CA VAL A 30 -5.53 12.95 -5.07
C VAL A 30 -4.50 13.08 -6.20
N ASN A 31 -3.24 12.94 -5.86
CA ASN A 31 -2.11 12.90 -6.78
C ASN A 31 -1.42 11.54 -6.71
N PRO A 32 -1.79 10.54 -7.53
CA PRO A 32 -1.19 9.20 -7.51
C PRO A 32 0.32 9.18 -7.84
N MET A 33 0.89 10.30 -8.28
CA MET A 33 2.34 10.42 -8.50
C MET A 33 3.14 10.61 -7.21
N ILE A 34 2.50 10.91 -6.06
CA ILE A 34 3.21 10.97 -4.78
C ILE A 34 3.78 9.58 -4.44
N GLY A 35 5.11 9.50 -4.32
CA GLY A 35 5.80 8.24 -4.05
C GLY A 35 6.00 7.32 -5.26
N ALA A 36 5.54 7.68 -6.47
CA ALA A 36 5.61 6.85 -7.67
C ALA A 36 7.03 6.77 -8.26
N PHE A 37 7.98 6.31 -7.45
CA PHE A 37 9.36 6.08 -7.87
C PHE A 37 9.99 4.91 -7.10
N ALA A 38 11.03 4.36 -7.71
CA ALA A 38 11.84 3.26 -7.19
C ALA A 38 13.33 3.51 -7.50
N PRO A 39 14.29 2.76 -6.93
CA PRO A 39 15.72 3.08 -7.02
C PRO A 39 16.29 3.03 -8.42
N ALA A 40 15.72 2.26 -9.33
CA ALA A 40 16.20 2.14 -10.70
C ALA A 40 16.21 3.49 -11.39
N GLY A 41 17.42 3.98 -11.72
CA GLY A 41 17.62 5.28 -12.34
C GLY A 41 17.59 6.48 -11.39
N SER A 42 17.43 6.29 -10.07
CA SER A 42 17.51 7.36 -9.08
C SER A 42 18.85 7.35 -8.35
N SER A 43 19.25 8.53 -7.83
CA SER A 43 20.42 8.66 -6.95
C SER A 43 20.11 8.31 -5.48
N LEU A 44 18.85 8.03 -5.17
CA LEU A 44 18.40 7.70 -3.81
C LEU A 44 18.64 6.24 -3.50
N SER A 45 18.88 5.95 -2.22
CA SER A 45 18.91 4.56 -1.75
C SER A 45 17.51 3.93 -1.90
N GLY A 46 17.46 2.61 -2.10
CA GLY A 46 16.19 1.89 -2.18
C GLY A 46 15.28 2.07 -0.98
N ARG A 47 15.84 2.50 0.16
CA ARG A 47 15.14 2.71 1.42
C ARG A 47 14.45 4.08 1.55
N GLU A 48 14.63 4.95 0.56
CA GLU A 48 14.07 6.32 0.56
C GLU A 48 13.06 6.52 -0.58
N CYS A 49 12.53 5.44 -1.12
CA CYS A 49 11.62 5.44 -2.25
C CYS A 49 10.21 5.04 -1.83
N GLY A 50 9.21 5.79 -2.28
CA GLY A 50 7.79 5.54 -1.98
C GLY A 50 7.25 4.26 -2.59
N ARG A 51 7.68 3.90 -3.80
CA ARG A 51 7.33 2.68 -4.54
C ARG A 51 5.82 2.50 -4.77
N THR A 52 5.08 3.59 -4.83
CA THR A 52 3.69 3.57 -5.29
C THR A 52 3.63 3.52 -6.82
N PHE A 53 2.50 3.18 -7.39
CA PHE A 53 2.28 3.20 -8.84
C PHE A 53 1.23 4.27 -9.22
N PRO A 54 1.36 4.93 -10.39
CA PRO A 54 0.50 6.05 -10.75
C PRO A 54 -0.79 5.67 -11.48
N GLY A 55 -0.94 4.42 -11.89
CA GLY A 55 -2.05 3.99 -12.74
C GLY A 55 -3.38 3.80 -11.99
N PRO A 56 -4.51 3.70 -12.71
CA PRO A 56 -5.82 3.57 -12.12
C PRO A 56 -6.04 2.24 -11.41
N THR A 57 -6.67 2.33 -10.23
CA THR A 57 -7.28 1.23 -9.48
C THR A 57 -8.59 1.74 -8.89
N THR A 58 -9.44 0.84 -8.38
CA THR A 58 -10.58 1.20 -7.51
C THR A 58 -10.20 0.98 -6.05
N PRO A 59 -10.95 1.55 -5.07
CA PRO A 59 -10.72 1.23 -3.67
C PRO A 59 -10.73 -0.29 -3.45
N PHE A 60 -9.61 -0.82 -2.95
CA PHE A 60 -9.42 -2.26 -2.67
C PHE A 60 -9.73 -3.19 -3.85
N GLY A 61 -9.58 -2.70 -5.10
CA GLY A 61 -9.86 -3.48 -6.31
C GLY A 61 -8.81 -4.54 -6.61
N LEU A 62 -9.23 -5.62 -7.28
CA LEU A 62 -8.34 -6.67 -7.76
C LEU A 62 -7.42 -6.18 -8.88
N VAL A 63 -7.90 -5.29 -9.74
CA VAL A 63 -7.14 -4.72 -10.85
C VAL A 63 -6.45 -3.43 -10.44
N GLN A 64 -5.12 -3.38 -10.63
CA GLN A 64 -4.29 -2.18 -10.57
C GLN A 64 -3.62 -2.03 -11.94
N LEU A 65 -4.26 -1.26 -12.81
CA LEU A 65 -3.81 -1.06 -14.19
C LEU A 65 -2.85 0.12 -14.26
N SER A 66 -1.57 -0.12 -14.51
CA SER A 66 -0.55 0.93 -14.45
C SER A 66 0.52 0.76 -15.53
N PRO A 67 1.20 1.85 -15.93
CA PRO A 67 2.39 1.72 -16.75
C PRO A 67 3.51 1.00 -16.01
N ASP A 68 4.29 0.24 -16.76
CA ASP A 68 5.54 -0.39 -16.33
C ASP A 68 6.73 0.26 -17.03
N THR A 69 7.73 0.67 -16.25
CA THR A 69 8.96 1.27 -16.78
C THR A 69 10.15 0.33 -16.66
N PHE A 70 10.08 -0.68 -15.79
CA PHE A 70 11.15 -1.67 -15.64
C PHE A 70 10.67 -3.01 -15.05
N THR A 71 11.49 -4.04 -15.24
CA THR A 71 11.28 -5.41 -14.73
C THR A 71 12.52 -5.82 -13.96
N GLY A 72 12.32 -6.51 -12.83
CA GLY A 72 13.42 -7.00 -11.99
C GLY A 72 13.87 -5.96 -10.96
N GLY A 73 14.92 -6.30 -10.23
CA GLY A 73 15.50 -5.44 -9.21
C GLY A 73 14.63 -5.32 -7.94
N ASP A 74 15.00 -4.35 -7.14
CA ASP A 74 14.29 -3.95 -5.91
C ASP A 74 13.10 -3.04 -6.26
N ASN A 75 12.04 -3.65 -6.77
CA ASN A 75 10.92 -2.94 -7.37
C ASN A 75 9.61 -3.74 -7.25
N GLY A 76 8.74 -3.35 -6.34
CA GLY A 76 7.42 -3.96 -6.20
C GLY A 76 6.35 -3.36 -7.11
N ASN A 77 6.50 -2.10 -7.50
CA ASN A 77 5.44 -1.33 -8.16
C ASN A 77 5.51 -1.28 -9.72
N GLY A 78 6.58 -1.76 -10.34
CA GLY A 78 6.74 -1.77 -11.81
C GLY A 78 7.03 -0.42 -12.47
N TYR A 79 6.89 0.69 -11.75
CA TYR A 79 7.05 2.05 -12.27
C TYR A 79 8.12 2.83 -11.49
N SER A 80 8.88 3.66 -12.22
CA SER A 80 9.71 4.71 -11.61
C SER A 80 9.65 5.97 -12.45
N TRP A 81 9.28 7.07 -11.82
CA TRP A 81 9.24 8.40 -12.44
C TRP A 81 10.58 8.82 -13.08
N PHE A 82 11.70 8.30 -12.57
CA PHE A 82 13.03 8.60 -13.13
C PHE A 82 13.31 7.92 -14.47
N ASN A 83 12.58 6.86 -14.82
CA ASN A 83 12.73 6.20 -16.11
C ASN A 83 12.13 7.05 -17.24
N LYS A 84 12.69 6.90 -18.45
CA LYS A 84 12.31 7.67 -19.62
C LYS A 84 11.62 6.85 -20.70
N THR A 85 11.35 5.58 -20.39
CA THR A 85 10.68 4.65 -21.32
C THR A 85 9.68 3.77 -20.60
N ILE A 86 8.57 3.46 -21.26
CA ILE A 86 7.52 2.54 -20.81
C ILE A 86 7.67 1.19 -21.53
N GLU A 87 7.65 0.10 -20.77
CA GLU A 87 7.65 -1.29 -21.29
C GLU A 87 6.26 -1.72 -21.76
N GLY A 88 5.22 -1.16 -21.17
CA GLY A 88 3.82 -1.44 -21.45
C GLY A 88 2.94 -1.12 -20.23
N PHE A 89 1.74 -1.68 -20.22
CA PHE A 89 0.72 -1.44 -19.22
C PHE A 89 0.21 -2.78 -18.70
N SER A 90 0.41 -3.08 -17.43
CA SER A 90 -0.04 -4.35 -16.83
C SER A 90 -1.20 -4.17 -15.87
N PHE A 91 -1.92 -5.26 -15.61
CA PHE A 91 -3.20 -5.23 -14.88
C PHE A 91 -3.08 -5.46 -13.39
N THR A 92 -1.89 -5.82 -12.91
CA THR A 92 -1.66 -6.12 -11.49
C THR A 92 -0.35 -5.47 -11.03
N HIS A 93 -0.39 -4.77 -9.88
CA HIS A 93 0.78 -4.11 -9.29
C HIS A 93 0.79 -4.28 -7.78
N LEU A 94 1.94 -4.02 -7.14
CA LEU A 94 2.10 -4.00 -5.69
C LEU A 94 2.51 -2.59 -5.27
N SER A 95 1.80 -1.98 -4.32
CA SER A 95 2.05 -0.61 -3.89
C SER A 95 2.95 -0.57 -2.67
N GLY A 96 3.97 0.30 -2.73
CA GLY A 96 4.77 0.67 -1.57
C GLY A 96 5.82 -0.34 -1.11
N VAL A 97 5.95 -1.51 -1.74
CA VAL A 97 6.83 -2.60 -1.27
C VAL A 97 8.15 -2.63 -2.00
N GLY A 98 9.25 -2.72 -1.25
CA GLY A 98 10.61 -2.91 -1.74
C GLY A 98 11.10 -4.36 -1.71
N TRP A 99 12.37 -4.57 -2.08
CA TRP A 99 13.15 -5.81 -2.04
C TRP A 99 12.71 -6.91 -3.01
N HIS A 100 11.43 -7.15 -3.18
CA HIS A 100 10.90 -8.21 -4.02
C HIS A 100 9.76 -7.68 -4.89
N GLY A 101 9.92 -7.74 -6.20
CA GLY A 101 8.83 -7.47 -7.14
C GLY A 101 7.93 -8.68 -7.31
N ASP A 102 6.66 -8.42 -7.56
CA ASP A 102 5.69 -9.41 -8.03
C ASP A 102 4.58 -8.74 -8.83
N PHE A 103 3.60 -9.52 -9.33
CA PHE A 103 2.56 -9.00 -10.21
C PHE A 103 3.11 -8.43 -11.53
N GLY A 104 2.55 -7.38 -12.06
CA GLY A 104 2.88 -6.87 -13.40
C GLY A 104 2.46 -7.82 -14.51
N ASN A 105 1.37 -8.55 -14.30
CA ASN A 105 0.88 -9.57 -15.22
C ASN A 105 0.01 -8.97 -16.31
N PHE A 106 -0.08 -9.68 -17.44
CA PHE A 106 -0.87 -9.29 -18.60
C PHE A 106 -0.44 -7.92 -19.13
N LEU A 107 0.82 -7.83 -19.59
CA LEU A 107 1.43 -6.61 -20.09
C LEU A 107 0.97 -6.32 -21.53
N VAL A 108 0.31 -5.20 -21.72
CA VAL A 108 -0.21 -4.72 -23.00
C VAL A 108 0.66 -3.60 -23.52
N MET A 109 1.03 -3.64 -24.83
CA MET A 109 1.75 -2.55 -25.48
C MET A 109 1.17 -2.27 -26.87
N PRO A 110 0.64 -1.08 -27.13
CA PRO A 110 0.27 -0.65 -28.48
C PRO A 110 1.52 -0.24 -29.25
N THR A 111 1.65 -0.69 -30.51
CA THR A 111 2.83 -0.41 -31.34
C THR A 111 2.45 -0.13 -32.79
N THR A 112 3.39 0.44 -33.56
CA THR A 112 3.31 0.58 -35.01
C THR A 112 4.60 0.03 -35.66
N GLY A 113 4.52 -0.37 -36.94
CA GLY A 113 5.69 -0.84 -37.68
C GLY A 113 6.02 -2.32 -37.42
N PRO A 114 7.29 -2.75 -37.49
CA PRO A 114 7.68 -4.16 -37.32
C PRO A 114 7.35 -4.70 -35.93
N LEU A 115 6.91 -5.97 -35.89
CA LEU A 115 6.72 -6.67 -34.62
C LEU A 115 8.07 -6.88 -33.91
N LYS A 116 8.13 -6.54 -32.64
CA LYS A 116 9.24 -6.85 -31.73
C LYS A 116 8.71 -7.71 -30.60
N THR A 117 9.43 -8.76 -30.25
CA THR A 117 8.97 -9.80 -29.31
C THR A 117 9.55 -9.66 -27.92
N PHE A 118 10.45 -8.70 -27.69
CA PHE A 118 11.06 -8.44 -26.39
C PHE A 118 11.00 -6.95 -26.05
N LYS A 119 11.09 -6.65 -24.78
CA LYS A 119 10.91 -5.28 -24.27
C LYS A 119 12.02 -4.30 -24.65
N GLY A 120 13.25 -4.77 -24.81
CA GLY A 120 14.43 -3.92 -25.00
C GLY A 120 14.96 -3.33 -23.68
N LYS A 121 15.95 -2.45 -23.80
CA LYS A 121 16.57 -1.73 -22.67
C LYS A 121 16.23 -0.24 -22.73
N GLU A 122 16.20 0.43 -21.58
CA GLU A 122 15.94 1.88 -21.51
C GLU A 122 16.93 2.70 -22.34
N GLY A 123 18.21 2.35 -22.32
CA GLY A 123 19.25 3.02 -23.12
C GLY A 123 19.24 2.69 -24.63
N ALA A 124 18.39 1.76 -25.09
CA ALA A 124 18.24 1.38 -26.49
C ALA A 124 16.81 0.90 -26.78
N PRO A 125 15.78 1.77 -26.58
CA PRO A 125 14.39 1.38 -26.67
C PRO A 125 13.99 0.91 -28.07
N GLU A 126 14.64 1.46 -29.12
CA GLU A 126 14.40 1.10 -30.52
C GLU A 126 14.72 -0.37 -30.85
N LYS A 127 15.47 -1.05 -30.00
CA LYS A 127 15.77 -2.50 -30.16
C LYS A 127 14.65 -3.41 -29.67
N GLY A 128 13.76 -2.92 -28.81
CA GLY A 128 12.62 -3.64 -28.28
C GLY A 128 11.29 -2.98 -28.56
N TYR A 129 10.20 -3.41 -27.88
CA TYR A 129 8.88 -2.81 -28.03
C TYR A 129 8.60 -1.68 -27.06
N ARG A 130 9.46 -1.36 -26.10
CA ARG A 130 9.27 -0.21 -25.19
C ARG A 130 9.29 1.11 -25.96
N SER A 131 8.68 2.14 -25.39
CA SER A 131 8.63 3.48 -25.99
C SER A 131 9.16 4.53 -25.04
N ARG A 132 9.84 5.53 -25.60
CA ARG A 132 10.10 6.79 -24.93
C ARG A 132 8.79 7.52 -24.64
N PHE A 133 8.79 8.34 -23.61
CA PHE A 133 7.71 9.23 -23.23
C PHE A 133 8.24 10.46 -22.48
N SER A 134 7.40 11.49 -22.35
CA SER A 134 7.66 12.66 -21.52
C SER A 134 6.59 12.82 -20.45
N HIS A 135 7.00 13.17 -19.23
CA HIS A 135 6.07 13.52 -18.15
C HIS A 135 5.20 14.73 -18.47
N ASP A 136 5.60 15.61 -19.41
CA ASP A 136 4.78 16.72 -19.90
C ASP A 136 3.51 16.24 -20.64
N ASN A 137 3.54 15.01 -21.14
CA ASN A 137 2.44 14.35 -21.86
C ASN A 137 1.83 13.19 -21.04
N GLU A 138 2.08 13.18 -19.74
CA GLU A 138 1.55 12.19 -18.79
C GLU A 138 0.48 12.86 -17.91
N GLU A 139 -0.74 12.35 -17.94
CA GLU A 139 -1.83 12.82 -17.11
C GLU A 139 -2.24 11.73 -16.13
N VAL A 140 -2.23 12.06 -14.82
CA VAL A 140 -2.48 11.11 -13.74
C VAL A 140 -3.54 11.68 -12.80
N LYS A 141 -4.62 10.92 -12.58
CA LYS A 141 -5.70 11.23 -11.65
C LYS A 141 -6.18 9.95 -10.98
N ALA A 142 -6.84 10.04 -9.83
CA ALA A 142 -7.52 8.89 -9.27
C ALA A 142 -8.49 8.29 -10.30
N GLY A 143 -8.28 7.01 -10.63
CA GLY A 143 -9.11 6.29 -11.60
C GLY A 143 -8.80 6.53 -13.08
N TYR A 144 -7.80 7.36 -13.41
CA TYR A 144 -7.41 7.63 -14.79
C TYR A 144 -5.91 7.86 -14.94
N TYR A 145 -5.35 7.31 -16.01
CA TYR A 145 -3.99 7.57 -16.45
C TYR A 145 -3.93 7.74 -17.96
N SER A 146 -3.14 8.67 -18.47
CA SER A 146 -2.81 8.73 -19.88
C SER A 146 -1.37 9.15 -20.14
N VAL A 147 -0.82 8.71 -21.30
CA VAL A 147 0.52 9.05 -21.75
C VAL A 147 0.60 9.00 -23.27
N PHE A 148 1.51 9.78 -23.83
CA PHE A 148 1.86 9.71 -25.26
C PHE A 148 3.14 8.90 -25.46
N LEU A 149 3.07 7.84 -26.25
CA LEU A 149 4.19 6.96 -26.59
C LEU A 149 4.91 7.53 -27.82
N ASP A 150 6.06 8.16 -27.58
CA ASP A 150 6.77 8.96 -28.60
C ASP A 150 7.24 8.14 -29.81
N ASP A 151 7.77 6.92 -29.58
CA ASP A 151 8.29 6.07 -30.67
C ASP A 151 7.20 5.52 -31.59
N TYR A 152 5.96 5.47 -31.13
CA TYR A 152 4.81 4.94 -31.89
C TYR A 152 3.78 5.99 -32.25
N HIS A 153 3.89 7.22 -31.71
CA HIS A 153 2.91 8.29 -31.85
C HIS A 153 1.49 7.87 -31.45
N ILE A 154 1.37 7.17 -30.33
CA ILE A 154 0.11 6.65 -29.80
C ILE A 154 -0.19 7.31 -28.46
N LYS A 155 -1.38 7.93 -28.31
CA LYS A 155 -1.92 8.26 -27.00
C LYS A 155 -2.54 7.01 -26.41
N THR A 156 -2.15 6.65 -25.19
CA THR A 156 -2.68 5.53 -24.42
C THR A 156 -3.39 6.06 -23.18
N GLU A 157 -4.61 5.61 -22.95
CA GLU A 157 -5.45 5.98 -21.82
C GLU A 157 -5.90 4.73 -21.09
N LEU A 158 -5.90 4.77 -19.75
CA LEU A 158 -6.22 3.65 -18.87
C LEU A 158 -7.31 4.04 -17.88
N SER A 159 -8.23 3.13 -17.60
CA SER A 159 -9.12 3.17 -16.45
C SER A 159 -9.43 1.76 -15.95
N ALA A 160 -9.86 1.62 -14.69
CA ALA A 160 -10.11 0.34 -14.05
C ALA A 160 -11.48 0.31 -13.37
N ALA A 161 -12.05 -0.89 -13.33
CA ALA A 161 -13.16 -1.31 -12.50
C ALA A 161 -12.64 -2.31 -11.44
N PRO A 162 -13.45 -2.78 -10.48
CA PRO A 162 -12.94 -3.63 -9.39
C PRO A 162 -12.17 -4.88 -9.81
N ARG A 163 -12.58 -5.53 -10.94
CA ARG A 163 -11.99 -6.80 -11.43
C ARG A 163 -11.65 -6.76 -12.91
N ALA A 164 -11.81 -5.60 -13.55
CA ALA A 164 -11.56 -5.43 -14.98
C ALA A 164 -10.85 -4.11 -15.26
N GLY A 165 -10.14 -4.03 -16.38
CA GLY A 165 -9.51 -2.81 -16.86
C GLY A 165 -9.86 -2.52 -18.31
N MET A 166 -9.84 -1.24 -18.68
CA MET A 166 -10.10 -0.79 -20.04
C MET A 166 -9.00 0.17 -20.51
N LEU A 167 -8.55 -0.03 -21.74
CA LEU A 167 -7.54 0.78 -22.39
C LEU A 167 -8.11 1.36 -23.69
N ARG A 168 -7.79 2.63 -23.97
CA ARG A 168 -8.11 3.33 -25.20
C ARG A 168 -6.81 3.81 -25.84
N PHE A 169 -6.61 3.48 -27.11
CA PHE A 169 -5.43 3.84 -27.89
C PHE A 169 -5.83 4.71 -29.06
N THR A 170 -5.27 5.92 -29.16
CA THR A 170 -5.43 6.79 -30.32
C THR A 170 -4.22 6.63 -31.23
N PHE A 171 -4.43 5.99 -32.39
CA PHE A 171 -3.37 5.65 -33.33
C PHE A 171 -3.11 6.73 -34.39
N PRO A 172 -1.86 6.84 -34.90
CA PRO A 172 -1.58 7.55 -36.14
C PRO A 172 -2.12 6.78 -37.33
N LYS A 173 -2.09 7.40 -38.52
CA LYS A 173 -2.31 6.66 -39.78
C LYS A 173 -1.15 5.68 -39.98
N ASN A 174 -1.44 4.38 -39.98
CA ASN A 174 -0.43 3.34 -40.15
C ASN A 174 -1.05 2.07 -40.76
N ASN A 175 -0.27 1.34 -41.56
CA ASN A 175 -0.69 0.07 -42.17
C ASN A 175 -0.41 -1.15 -41.28
N SER A 176 0.37 -0.98 -40.20
CA SER A 176 0.83 -2.03 -39.30
C SER A 176 0.71 -1.55 -37.86
N SER A 177 -0.47 -1.08 -37.49
CA SER A 177 -0.82 -0.81 -36.07
C SER A 177 -1.10 -2.11 -35.36
N ARG A 178 -0.76 -2.18 -34.08
CA ARG A 178 -0.81 -3.45 -33.34
C ARG A 178 -1.13 -3.20 -31.88
N ILE A 179 -1.84 -4.13 -31.26
CA ILE A 179 -1.87 -4.37 -29.82
C ILE A 179 -1.16 -5.69 -29.58
N GLN A 180 -0.13 -5.69 -28.76
CA GLN A 180 0.61 -6.87 -28.37
C GLN A 180 0.54 -7.07 -26.85
N ILE A 181 0.53 -8.33 -26.42
CA ILE A 181 0.39 -8.74 -25.03
C ILE A 181 1.51 -9.71 -24.69
N ASP A 182 2.40 -9.30 -23.79
CA ASP A 182 3.45 -10.18 -23.27
C ASP A 182 2.90 -10.93 -22.05
N LEU A 183 2.61 -12.20 -22.24
CA LEU A 183 2.07 -13.09 -21.21
C LEU A 183 3.16 -13.62 -20.25
N ALA A 184 4.42 -13.48 -20.61
CA ALA A 184 5.53 -13.92 -19.76
C ALA A 184 5.90 -12.88 -18.70
N ARG A 185 5.37 -11.65 -18.77
CA ARG A 185 5.71 -10.55 -17.88
C ARG A 185 5.33 -10.82 -16.41
N ARG A 186 6.27 -10.55 -15.51
CA ARG A 186 6.12 -10.48 -14.06
C ARG A 186 7.15 -9.51 -13.51
N VAL A 187 6.83 -8.61 -12.60
CA VAL A 187 7.77 -7.59 -12.08
C VAL A 187 9.01 -8.23 -11.46
N GLY A 188 8.85 -9.21 -10.61
CA GLY A 188 9.96 -9.90 -9.94
C GLY A 188 10.61 -11.04 -10.72
N GLY A 189 10.42 -11.08 -12.06
CA GLY A 189 10.96 -12.14 -12.89
C GLY A 189 10.10 -12.42 -14.12
N THR A 190 9.53 -13.61 -14.23
CA THR A 190 8.66 -14.02 -15.34
C THR A 190 7.59 -15.02 -14.88
N SER A 191 6.43 -15.06 -15.56
CA SER A 191 5.58 -16.24 -15.49
C SER A 191 6.29 -17.40 -16.22
N THR A 192 6.10 -18.62 -15.76
CA THR A 192 6.90 -19.76 -16.22
C THR A 192 6.23 -20.57 -17.32
N GLU A 193 4.93 -20.46 -17.43
CA GLU A 193 4.12 -21.09 -18.46
C GLU A 193 2.93 -20.19 -18.79
N GLN A 194 2.55 -20.10 -20.06
CA GLN A 194 1.45 -19.27 -20.52
C GLN A 194 0.61 -20.04 -21.53
N TYR A 195 -0.66 -19.65 -21.61
CA TYR A 195 -1.62 -20.17 -22.55
C TYR A 195 -2.52 -19.06 -23.08
N VAL A 196 -2.83 -19.08 -24.37
CA VAL A 196 -3.79 -18.18 -25.00
C VAL A 196 -4.61 -18.93 -26.04
N LYS A 197 -5.91 -18.64 -26.11
CA LYS A 197 -6.80 -19.05 -27.18
C LYS A 197 -7.63 -17.91 -27.72
N VAL A 198 -7.89 -17.92 -29.00
CA VAL A 198 -8.86 -17.08 -29.69
C VAL A 198 -10.24 -17.72 -29.52
N VAL A 199 -11.15 -17.01 -28.85
CA VAL A 199 -12.50 -17.49 -28.53
C VAL A 199 -13.45 -17.21 -29.70
N ASN A 200 -13.33 -16.01 -30.27
CA ASN A 200 -14.08 -15.54 -31.43
C ASN A 200 -13.29 -14.41 -32.14
N ASP A 201 -13.91 -13.74 -33.08
CA ASP A 201 -13.28 -12.71 -33.90
C ASP A 201 -12.88 -11.41 -33.16
N THR A 202 -13.26 -11.24 -31.90
CA THR A 202 -12.91 -10.09 -31.07
C THR A 202 -12.37 -10.45 -29.68
N THR A 203 -12.27 -11.74 -29.35
CA THR A 203 -12.03 -12.18 -27.98
C THR A 203 -10.92 -13.21 -27.89
N ILE A 204 -10.00 -13.00 -26.96
CA ILE A 204 -9.02 -13.99 -26.50
C ILE A 204 -9.19 -14.29 -25.01
N SER A 205 -8.78 -15.49 -24.61
CA SER A 205 -8.74 -15.89 -23.20
C SER A 205 -7.51 -16.75 -22.94
N GLY A 206 -7.07 -16.81 -21.71
CA GLY A 206 -5.88 -17.59 -21.36
C GLY A 206 -5.45 -17.40 -19.91
N TRP A 207 -4.19 -17.77 -19.65
CA TRP A 207 -3.62 -17.67 -18.31
C TRP A 207 -2.09 -17.57 -18.32
N MET A 208 -1.55 -17.09 -17.19
CA MET A 208 -0.12 -17.01 -16.87
C MET A 208 0.13 -17.68 -15.53
N LYS A 209 1.04 -18.67 -15.51
CA LYS A 209 1.43 -19.40 -14.31
C LYS A 209 2.67 -18.76 -13.69
N CYS A 210 2.54 -18.25 -12.47
CA CYS A 210 3.57 -17.55 -11.69
C CYS A 210 3.99 -18.42 -10.51
N VAL A 211 5.08 -19.17 -10.67
CA VAL A 211 5.61 -20.08 -9.64
C VAL A 211 6.99 -19.60 -9.16
N PRO A 212 7.51 -20.12 -8.03
CA PRO A 212 8.78 -19.70 -7.44
C PRO A 212 10.01 -19.76 -8.37
N GLU A 213 10.01 -20.66 -9.34
CA GLU A 213 11.08 -20.80 -10.36
C GLU A 213 11.19 -19.55 -11.24
N GLY A 214 10.08 -18.84 -11.43
CA GLY A 214 10.01 -17.57 -12.18
C GLY A 214 10.31 -16.33 -11.33
N GLY A 215 10.65 -16.47 -10.05
CA GLY A 215 10.87 -15.35 -9.13
C GLY A 215 9.65 -15.03 -8.26
N GLY A 216 9.40 -13.75 -8.03
CA GLY A 216 8.26 -13.25 -7.25
C GLY A 216 8.56 -13.08 -5.76
N PHE A 217 7.58 -12.55 -5.06
CA PHE A 217 7.67 -12.14 -3.65
C PHE A 217 7.80 -13.35 -2.70
N GLY A 218 8.53 -13.15 -1.61
CA GLY A 218 8.70 -14.13 -0.52
C GLY A 218 10.07 -14.83 -0.50
N ASN A 219 10.30 -15.58 0.57
CA ASN A 219 11.56 -16.29 0.82
C ASN A 219 11.35 -17.81 0.81
N GLY A 220 12.35 -18.54 0.37
CA GLY A 220 12.36 -20.01 0.43
C GLY A 220 11.10 -20.65 -0.11
N GLY A 221 10.48 -21.53 0.68
CA GLY A 221 9.20 -22.19 0.39
C GLY A 221 7.96 -21.29 0.50
N GLY A 222 8.11 -20.10 1.06
CA GLY A 222 7.05 -19.10 1.19
C GLY A 222 6.88 -18.17 -0.02
N ARG A 223 7.55 -18.45 -1.16
CA ARG A 223 7.38 -17.67 -2.37
C ARG A 223 5.98 -17.85 -2.96
N THR A 224 5.48 -16.76 -3.56
CA THR A 224 4.19 -16.72 -4.25
C THR A 224 4.09 -17.76 -5.36
N ASN A 225 2.92 -18.41 -5.42
CA ASN A 225 2.60 -19.44 -6.40
C ASN A 225 1.13 -19.32 -6.79
N TYR A 226 0.86 -18.72 -7.95
CA TYR A 226 -0.49 -18.41 -8.42
C TYR A 226 -0.61 -18.50 -9.94
N VAL A 227 -1.86 -18.49 -10.43
CA VAL A 227 -2.19 -18.36 -11.84
C VAL A 227 -3.06 -17.12 -12.01
N VAL A 228 -2.75 -16.30 -13.01
CA VAL A 228 -3.60 -15.19 -13.42
C VAL A 228 -4.30 -15.60 -14.71
N TYR A 229 -5.62 -15.57 -14.68
CA TYR A 229 -6.50 -15.81 -15.82
C TYR A 229 -7.01 -14.49 -16.38
N PHE A 230 -7.24 -14.45 -17.68
CA PHE A 230 -7.79 -13.27 -18.34
C PHE A 230 -8.86 -13.65 -19.37
N TRP A 231 -9.79 -12.71 -19.56
CA TRP A 231 -10.75 -12.69 -20.68
C TRP A 231 -10.71 -11.30 -21.28
N CYS A 232 -10.18 -11.20 -22.51
CA CYS A 232 -9.87 -9.94 -23.16
C CYS A 232 -10.67 -9.76 -24.43
N GLN A 233 -11.27 -8.59 -24.60
CA GLN A 233 -12.04 -8.19 -25.78
C GLN A 233 -11.41 -6.97 -26.46
N PHE A 234 -11.47 -6.96 -27.80
CA PHE A 234 -11.00 -5.87 -28.65
C PHE A 234 -12.16 -5.21 -29.38
N SER A 235 -12.15 -3.89 -29.55
CA SER A 235 -13.14 -3.15 -30.33
C SER A 235 -13.00 -3.36 -31.84
N LYS A 236 -11.92 -3.98 -32.28
CA LYS A 236 -11.66 -4.37 -33.68
C LYS A 236 -11.55 -5.87 -33.84
N PRO A 237 -12.04 -6.42 -34.99
CA PRO A 237 -11.90 -7.85 -35.27
C PRO A 237 -10.44 -8.30 -35.42
N LEU A 238 -10.15 -9.51 -34.95
CA LEU A 238 -8.87 -10.21 -35.04
C LEU A 238 -8.66 -10.77 -36.46
N LYS A 239 -8.46 -9.89 -37.46
CA LYS A 239 -8.28 -10.31 -38.87
C LYS A 239 -6.87 -10.78 -39.16
N LYS A 240 -5.87 -10.17 -38.53
CA LYS A 240 -4.47 -10.55 -38.65
C LYS A 240 -3.90 -10.61 -37.22
N PHE A 241 -3.66 -11.80 -36.75
CA PHE A 241 -3.18 -12.04 -35.38
C PHE A 241 -2.22 -13.24 -35.38
N GLY A 242 -1.56 -13.42 -34.22
CA GLY A 242 -0.65 -14.53 -34.01
C GLY A 242 -0.03 -14.52 -32.64
N THR A 243 0.92 -15.41 -32.47
CA THR A 243 1.71 -15.56 -31.24
C THR A 243 3.20 -15.43 -31.54
N TRP A 244 3.98 -15.08 -30.53
CA TRP A 244 5.41 -15.34 -30.52
C TRP A 244 5.72 -16.25 -29.33
N SER A 245 6.65 -17.19 -29.52
CA SER A 245 7.07 -18.12 -28.48
C SER A 245 8.56 -18.38 -28.55
N ALA A 246 9.20 -18.37 -27.38
CA ALA A 246 10.61 -18.73 -27.23
C ALA A 246 10.75 -19.98 -26.36
N SER A 247 11.66 -20.87 -26.77
CA SER A 247 12.05 -22.03 -25.99
C SER A 247 13.12 -21.63 -24.98
N ILE A 248 12.73 -21.56 -23.71
CA ILE A 248 13.65 -21.22 -22.63
C ILE A 248 14.38 -22.49 -22.20
N PRO A 249 15.75 -22.49 -22.21
CA PRO A 249 16.54 -23.60 -21.68
C PRO A 249 16.15 -23.93 -20.23
N SER A 250 16.05 -25.21 -19.91
CA SER A 250 15.57 -25.67 -18.59
C SER A 250 16.50 -25.28 -17.44
N GLU A 251 17.80 -25.13 -17.72
CA GLU A 251 18.85 -24.73 -16.78
C GLU A 251 18.87 -23.22 -16.50
N TRP A 252 18.19 -22.41 -17.31
CA TRP A 252 18.16 -20.97 -17.13
C TRP A 252 17.26 -20.58 -15.97
N LYS A 253 17.79 -19.78 -15.07
CA LYS A 253 17.02 -19.11 -14.06
C LYS A 253 16.18 -18.01 -14.69
N ARG A 254 14.97 -17.79 -14.14
CA ARG A 254 13.99 -16.87 -14.69
C ARG A 254 13.50 -15.85 -13.63
N LYS A 255 14.39 -15.52 -12.68
CA LYS A 255 14.11 -14.66 -11.54
C LYS A 255 14.71 -13.28 -11.73
N ASN A 256 14.03 -12.26 -11.20
CA ASN A 256 14.56 -10.91 -11.03
C ASN A 256 15.33 -10.40 -12.26
N ASP A 257 16.58 -10.03 -12.09
CA ASP A 257 17.43 -9.42 -13.12
C ASP A 257 17.90 -10.41 -14.21
N GLU A 258 17.81 -11.71 -13.98
CA GLU A 258 18.20 -12.72 -14.96
C GLU A 258 17.38 -12.62 -16.25
N VAL A 259 16.08 -12.26 -16.15
CA VAL A 259 15.19 -12.03 -17.31
C VAL A 259 15.53 -10.73 -18.05
N SER A 260 16.32 -9.86 -17.45
CA SER A 260 16.81 -8.62 -18.07
C SER A 260 18.23 -8.77 -18.64
N SER A 261 18.87 -9.94 -18.51
CA SER A 261 20.19 -10.23 -19.07
C SER A 261 20.17 -10.17 -20.60
N ASP A 262 21.33 -9.83 -21.20
CA ASP A 262 21.47 -9.76 -22.66
C ASP A 262 21.16 -11.10 -23.34
N ALA A 263 21.60 -12.20 -22.77
CA ALA A 263 21.35 -13.54 -23.30
C ALA A 263 19.85 -13.86 -23.30
N TYR A 264 19.14 -13.56 -22.23
CA TYR A 264 17.69 -13.78 -22.17
C TYR A 264 16.95 -12.89 -23.19
N GLN A 265 17.29 -11.60 -23.26
CA GLN A 265 16.70 -10.65 -24.21
C GLN A 265 16.94 -11.05 -25.66
N GLN A 266 18.16 -11.50 -26.00
CA GLN A 266 18.49 -12.01 -27.35
C GLN A 266 17.68 -13.26 -27.70
N LEU A 267 17.51 -14.19 -26.77
CA LEU A 267 16.70 -15.38 -26.99
C LEU A 267 15.25 -15.01 -27.34
N ILE A 268 14.68 -14.07 -26.58
CA ILE A 268 13.28 -13.61 -26.82
C ILE A 268 13.19 -12.80 -28.11
N ALA A 269 14.22 -12.03 -28.48
CA ALA A 269 14.24 -11.28 -29.73
C ALA A 269 14.21 -12.19 -30.98
N THR A 270 14.65 -13.44 -30.83
CA THR A 270 14.61 -14.47 -31.88
C THR A 270 13.45 -15.46 -31.74
N ALA A 271 12.43 -15.12 -30.93
CA ALA A 271 11.26 -15.95 -30.72
C ALA A 271 10.55 -16.27 -32.07
N LYS A 272 10.05 -17.49 -32.19
CA LYS A 272 9.27 -17.91 -33.35
C LYS A 272 7.94 -17.16 -33.37
N VAL A 273 7.67 -16.45 -34.46
CA VAL A 273 6.40 -15.77 -34.73
C VAL A 273 5.53 -16.68 -35.62
N SER A 274 4.29 -16.87 -35.20
CA SER A 274 3.32 -17.72 -35.92
C SER A 274 2.01 -16.96 -36.10
N TYR A 275 1.54 -16.82 -37.34
CA TYR A 275 0.29 -16.13 -37.70
C TYR A 275 -0.88 -17.09 -37.76
N GLY A 276 -2.08 -16.59 -37.45
CA GLY A 276 -3.34 -17.36 -37.56
C GLY A 276 -3.47 -18.49 -36.55
N ILE A 277 -2.63 -18.54 -35.55
CA ILE A 277 -2.68 -19.53 -34.48
C ILE A 277 -3.81 -19.18 -33.53
N THR A 278 -4.80 -20.04 -33.41
CA THR A 278 -5.99 -19.84 -32.58
C THR A 278 -5.80 -20.33 -31.13
N GLU A 279 -4.78 -21.14 -30.88
CA GLU A 279 -4.47 -21.68 -29.57
C GLU A 279 -2.95 -21.96 -29.48
N ASP A 280 -2.31 -21.48 -28.43
CA ASP A 280 -0.88 -21.68 -28.18
C ASP A 280 -0.57 -21.77 -26.69
N LYS A 281 0.50 -22.53 -26.38
CA LYS A 281 1.01 -22.72 -25.01
C LYS A 281 2.52 -22.72 -25.02
N GLY A 282 3.15 -21.96 -24.12
CA GLY A 282 4.61 -21.82 -24.12
C GLY A 282 5.20 -21.43 -22.80
N LYS A 283 6.55 -21.34 -22.77
CA LYS A 283 7.33 -20.90 -21.60
C LYS A 283 7.71 -19.42 -21.65
N HIS A 284 7.64 -18.80 -22.83
CA HIS A 284 7.71 -17.36 -23.03
C HIS A 284 6.86 -17.04 -24.25
N LEU A 285 5.61 -16.77 -23.98
CA LEU A 285 4.56 -16.61 -24.98
C LEU A 285 4.01 -15.19 -24.95
N GLY A 286 3.74 -14.63 -26.11
CA GLY A 286 2.94 -13.43 -26.25
C GLY A 286 1.94 -13.56 -27.40
N PHE A 287 0.94 -12.70 -27.39
CA PHE A 287 -0.11 -12.59 -28.40
C PHE A 287 -0.06 -11.21 -29.07
N PHE A 288 -0.44 -11.13 -30.34
CA PHE A 288 -0.61 -9.85 -31.02
C PHE A 288 -1.77 -9.89 -32.01
N THR A 289 -2.40 -8.71 -32.21
CA THR A 289 -3.33 -8.47 -33.32
C THR A 289 -2.92 -7.23 -34.11
N GLU A 290 -2.93 -7.32 -35.43
CA GLU A 290 -2.53 -6.24 -36.36
C GLU A 290 -3.71 -5.72 -37.16
N PHE A 291 -3.73 -4.42 -37.41
CA PHE A 291 -4.76 -3.74 -38.17
C PHE A 291 -4.24 -2.45 -38.83
N LYS A 292 -4.97 -1.93 -39.81
CA LYS A 292 -4.72 -0.61 -40.38
C LYS A 292 -5.47 0.44 -39.60
N THR A 293 -4.86 1.62 -39.43
CA THR A 293 -5.48 2.77 -38.77
C THR A 293 -5.43 4.03 -39.62
N LYS A 294 -6.45 4.88 -39.45
CA LYS A 294 -6.46 6.28 -39.89
C LYS A 294 -5.83 7.17 -38.83
N LYS A 295 -5.48 8.39 -39.17
CA LYS A 295 -4.99 9.38 -38.19
C LYS A 295 -6.08 9.67 -37.16
N GLY A 296 -5.74 9.52 -35.87
CA GLY A 296 -6.65 9.79 -34.75
C GLY A 296 -7.70 8.67 -34.54
N GLU A 297 -7.50 7.50 -35.14
CA GLU A 297 -8.42 6.37 -34.93
C GLU A 297 -8.25 5.75 -33.55
N GLU A 298 -9.34 5.68 -32.81
CA GLU A 298 -9.38 5.03 -31.50
C GLU A 298 -9.62 3.52 -31.65
N VAL A 299 -8.82 2.75 -30.92
CA VAL A 299 -9.01 1.31 -30.73
C VAL A 299 -9.03 1.04 -29.25
N GLN A 300 -10.02 0.29 -28.80
CA GLN A 300 -10.19 -0.02 -27.39
C GLN A 300 -9.96 -1.51 -27.12
N MET A 301 -9.56 -1.80 -25.90
CA MET A 301 -9.37 -3.12 -25.36
C MET A 301 -9.87 -3.13 -23.91
N LYS A 302 -10.56 -4.19 -23.50
CA LYS A 302 -10.95 -4.40 -22.11
C LYS A 302 -10.69 -5.84 -21.69
N SER A 303 -10.28 -6.05 -20.43
CA SER A 303 -10.01 -7.38 -19.90
C SER A 303 -10.47 -7.51 -18.45
N GLY A 304 -11.17 -8.61 -18.18
CA GLY A 304 -11.35 -9.11 -16.82
C GLY A 304 -10.15 -9.95 -16.39
N ILE A 305 -9.84 -9.90 -15.11
CA ILE A 305 -8.78 -10.69 -14.46
C ILE A 305 -9.42 -11.56 -13.37
N SER A 306 -8.91 -12.78 -13.23
CA SER A 306 -9.28 -13.71 -12.15
C SER A 306 -8.05 -14.48 -11.69
N PHE A 307 -8.01 -14.89 -10.43
CA PHE A 307 -7.04 -15.85 -9.90
C PHE A 307 -7.62 -17.26 -9.79
N VAL A 308 -8.86 -17.44 -10.25
CA VAL A 308 -9.63 -18.69 -10.14
C VAL A 308 -9.72 -19.42 -11.46
N SER A 309 -10.24 -18.76 -12.53
CA SER A 309 -10.46 -19.40 -13.82
C SER A 309 -10.65 -18.40 -14.97
N MET A 310 -10.57 -18.90 -16.22
CA MET A 310 -10.90 -18.09 -17.41
C MET A 310 -12.39 -17.69 -17.43
N GLU A 311 -13.28 -18.53 -16.93
CA GLU A 311 -14.71 -18.20 -16.81
C GLU A 311 -14.93 -17.11 -15.76
N GLY A 312 -14.24 -17.20 -14.59
CA GLY A 312 -14.25 -16.12 -13.59
C GLY A 312 -13.78 -14.79 -14.16
N ALA A 313 -12.71 -14.78 -14.98
CA ALA A 313 -12.25 -13.57 -15.66
C ALA A 313 -13.30 -13.00 -16.63
N LYS A 314 -14.07 -13.88 -17.31
CA LYS A 314 -15.18 -13.48 -18.18
C LYS A 314 -16.33 -12.87 -17.38
N GLU A 315 -16.79 -13.54 -16.33
CA GLU A 315 -17.87 -13.05 -15.46
C GLU A 315 -17.49 -11.68 -14.82
N ASN A 316 -16.24 -11.54 -14.38
CA ASN A 316 -15.72 -10.29 -13.87
C ASN A 316 -15.80 -9.15 -14.90
N LEU A 317 -15.39 -9.42 -16.16
CA LEU A 317 -15.47 -8.43 -17.23
C LEU A 317 -16.91 -8.06 -17.58
N GLU A 318 -17.78 -9.07 -17.76
CA GLU A 318 -19.17 -8.87 -18.14
C GLU A 318 -19.98 -8.13 -17.07
N HIS A 319 -19.62 -8.32 -15.78
CA HIS A 319 -20.23 -7.59 -14.67
C HIS A 319 -19.69 -6.16 -14.56
N ASP A 320 -18.36 -6.01 -14.53
CA ASP A 320 -17.73 -4.74 -14.16
C ASP A 320 -17.67 -3.75 -15.34
N ILE A 321 -17.43 -4.23 -16.59
CA ILE A 321 -17.36 -3.41 -17.80
C ILE A 321 -18.16 -4.06 -18.94
N PRO A 322 -19.51 -4.07 -18.88
CA PRO A 322 -20.35 -4.68 -19.91
C PRO A 322 -20.38 -3.91 -21.24
N HIS A 323 -19.96 -2.66 -21.24
CA HIS A 323 -20.05 -1.72 -22.36
C HIS A 323 -18.66 -1.35 -22.93
N TRP A 324 -18.65 -0.55 -24.03
CA TRP A 324 -17.45 0.01 -24.67
C TRP A 324 -17.29 1.53 -24.42
N ASP A 325 -18.00 2.09 -23.47
CA ASP A 325 -17.90 3.51 -23.08
C ASP A 325 -16.76 3.68 -22.07
N PHE A 326 -15.58 4.08 -22.56
CA PHE A 326 -14.39 4.31 -21.74
C PHE A 326 -14.60 5.43 -20.71
N ASP A 327 -15.26 6.53 -21.14
CA ASP A 327 -15.45 7.67 -20.26
C ASP A 327 -16.42 7.35 -19.11
N LYS A 328 -17.38 6.44 -19.35
CA LYS A 328 -18.21 5.89 -18.27
C LYS A 328 -17.38 5.09 -17.27
N VAL A 329 -16.41 4.27 -17.70
CA VAL A 329 -15.53 3.53 -16.77
C VAL A 329 -14.72 4.52 -15.91
N VAL A 330 -14.22 5.61 -16.50
CA VAL A 330 -13.52 6.68 -15.76
C VAL A 330 -14.44 7.32 -14.72
N ASN A 331 -15.67 7.66 -15.10
CA ASN A 331 -16.63 8.29 -14.20
C ASN A 331 -17.10 7.36 -13.08
N ASP A 332 -17.34 6.10 -13.37
CA ASP A 332 -17.71 5.08 -12.38
C ASP A 332 -16.57 4.89 -11.36
N ASN A 333 -15.32 4.81 -11.82
CA ASN A 333 -14.14 4.72 -10.95
C ASN A 333 -14.00 5.97 -10.07
N ARG A 334 -14.17 7.17 -10.67
CA ARG A 334 -14.13 8.44 -9.96
C ARG A 334 -15.20 8.47 -8.84
N SER A 335 -16.40 7.95 -9.10
CA SER A 335 -17.47 7.86 -8.10
C SER A 335 -17.09 6.96 -6.93
N LEU A 336 -16.52 5.78 -7.19
CA LEU A 336 -16.06 4.86 -6.14
C LEU A 336 -15.00 5.52 -5.24
N TRP A 337 -14.04 6.24 -5.81
CA TRP A 337 -13.04 6.98 -5.03
C TRP A 337 -13.64 8.16 -4.28
N SER A 338 -14.58 8.89 -4.87
CA SER A 338 -15.28 9.98 -4.19
C SER A 338 -16.00 9.49 -2.95
N ASP A 339 -16.69 8.35 -3.04
CA ASP A 339 -17.36 7.70 -1.92
C ASP A 339 -16.37 7.24 -0.84
N ALA A 340 -15.28 6.57 -1.23
CA ALA A 340 -14.24 6.11 -0.32
C ALA A 340 -13.58 7.26 0.45
N LEU A 341 -13.21 8.34 -0.24
CA LEU A 341 -12.60 9.53 0.36
C LEU A 341 -13.60 10.36 1.18
N SER A 342 -14.91 10.16 1.01
CA SER A 342 -15.95 10.83 1.80
C SER A 342 -15.95 10.44 3.28
N LYS A 343 -15.27 9.34 3.65
CA LYS A 343 -15.16 8.84 5.04
C LYS A 343 -14.51 9.84 5.98
N VAL A 344 -13.59 10.67 5.47
CA VAL A 344 -12.98 11.76 6.25
C VAL A 344 -13.07 13.06 5.48
N ASN A 345 -13.55 14.12 6.15
CA ASN A 345 -13.62 15.46 5.59
C ASN A 345 -12.74 16.40 6.42
N VAL A 346 -11.82 17.12 5.75
CA VAL A 346 -10.95 18.09 6.41
C VAL A 346 -11.23 19.52 5.93
N THR A 347 -11.08 20.49 6.84
CA THR A 347 -11.24 21.93 6.58
C THR A 347 -10.08 22.70 7.18
N GLY A 348 -9.60 23.70 6.49
CA GLY A 348 -8.34 24.39 6.83
C GLY A 348 -7.14 23.72 6.18
N GLY A 349 -5.94 23.99 6.67
CA GLY A 349 -4.70 23.58 6.02
C GLY A 349 -4.46 24.27 4.68
N THR A 350 -3.32 24.03 4.07
CA THR A 350 -2.98 24.49 2.72
C THR A 350 -3.53 23.55 1.64
N GLU A 351 -3.46 23.94 0.38
CA GLU A 351 -3.79 23.06 -0.75
C GLU A 351 -2.85 21.84 -0.82
N ASP A 352 -1.56 22.03 -0.48
CA ASP A 352 -0.60 20.93 -0.38
C ASP A 352 -0.95 19.97 0.77
N ASP A 353 -1.33 20.49 1.94
CA ASP A 353 -1.77 19.63 3.06
C ASP A 353 -2.96 18.75 2.66
N LYS A 354 -3.93 19.30 1.93
CA LYS A 354 -5.07 18.54 1.42
C LYS A 354 -4.66 17.52 0.36
N THR A 355 -3.74 17.90 -0.53
CA THR A 355 -3.19 16.99 -1.55
C THR A 355 -2.48 15.81 -0.90
N ILE A 356 -1.60 16.05 0.06
CA ILE A 356 -0.92 15.00 0.82
C ILE A 356 -1.94 14.13 1.56
N PHE A 357 -2.91 14.74 2.24
CA PHE A 357 -3.90 14.04 3.05
C PHE A 357 -4.79 13.10 2.22
N TYR A 358 -5.42 13.61 1.16
CA TYR A 358 -6.32 12.80 0.34
C TYR A 358 -5.56 11.78 -0.52
N THR A 359 -4.30 12.06 -0.91
CA THR A 359 -3.45 11.06 -1.54
C THR A 359 -3.03 9.97 -0.55
N ALA A 360 -2.68 10.33 0.68
CA ALA A 360 -2.40 9.35 1.74
C ALA A 360 -3.64 8.49 2.03
N MET A 361 -4.85 9.09 2.12
CA MET A 361 -6.12 8.35 2.21
C MET A 361 -6.29 7.37 1.03
N TYR A 362 -6.01 7.82 -0.20
CA TYR A 362 -6.06 6.98 -1.41
C TYR A 362 -5.11 5.78 -1.29
N HIS A 363 -3.85 6.00 -0.91
CA HIS A 363 -2.86 4.93 -0.75
C HIS A 363 -3.29 3.88 0.28
N THR A 364 -3.91 4.29 1.39
CA THR A 364 -4.39 3.36 2.43
C THR A 364 -5.56 2.47 1.97
N MET A 365 -6.14 2.73 0.80
CA MET A 365 -7.28 1.99 0.25
C MET A 365 -6.95 1.26 -1.07
N VAL A 366 -5.66 1.11 -1.40
CA VAL A 366 -5.21 0.26 -2.52
C VAL A 366 -5.22 -1.21 -2.09
N ASP A 367 -4.71 -1.51 -0.91
CA ASP A 367 -4.62 -2.84 -0.33
C ASP A 367 -5.16 -2.83 1.14
N PRO A 368 -5.62 -3.99 1.68
CA PRO A 368 -5.66 -5.33 1.09
C PRO A 368 -6.75 -5.45 0.03
N ARG A 369 -6.35 -5.93 -1.15
CA ARG A 369 -7.23 -6.00 -2.32
C ARG A 369 -8.21 -7.16 -2.27
N ASN A 370 -9.33 -7.00 -2.96
CA ASN A 370 -10.22 -8.11 -3.28
C ASN A 370 -9.47 -9.20 -4.06
N PHE A 371 -9.69 -10.46 -3.69
CA PHE A 371 -9.11 -11.63 -4.34
C PHE A 371 -10.18 -12.61 -4.82
N SER A 372 -11.46 -12.27 -4.65
CA SER A 372 -12.61 -13.05 -5.11
C SER A 372 -13.11 -12.58 -6.47
N ASP A 373 -13.61 -13.50 -7.28
CA ASP A 373 -14.43 -13.20 -8.46
C ASP A 373 -15.79 -12.60 -8.04
N VAL A 374 -16.53 -12.07 -9.01
CA VAL A 374 -17.83 -11.43 -8.77
C VAL A 374 -18.86 -12.37 -8.13
N ASN A 375 -18.77 -13.67 -8.41
CA ASN A 375 -19.62 -14.72 -7.83
C ASN A 375 -19.17 -15.19 -6.43
N GLY A 376 -18.13 -14.56 -5.86
CA GLY A 376 -17.55 -14.90 -4.56
C GLY A 376 -16.54 -16.05 -4.60
N ASN A 377 -16.26 -16.64 -5.76
CA ASN A 377 -15.24 -17.67 -5.88
C ASN A 377 -13.83 -17.11 -5.60
N TYR A 378 -13.03 -17.87 -4.87
CA TYR A 378 -11.60 -17.59 -4.66
C TYR A 378 -10.80 -18.89 -4.63
N ILE A 379 -9.50 -18.81 -4.91
CA ILE A 379 -8.59 -19.92 -4.75
C ILE A 379 -8.05 -19.93 -3.32
N GLY A 380 -8.23 -21.04 -2.59
CA GLY A 380 -7.76 -21.21 -1.24
C GLY A 380 -6.26 -21.53 -1.16
N ALA A 381 -5.72 -21.49 0.06
CA ALA A 381 -4.32 -21.91 0.32
C ALA A 381 -4.07 -23.39 0.02
N ASP A 382 -5.11 -24.22 -0.01
CA ASP A 382 -5.11 -25.62 -0.45
C ASP A 382 -5.14 -25.79 -1.99
N LYS A 383 -5.14 -24.67 -2.72
CA LYS A 383 -5.26 -24.63 -4.20
C LYS A 383 -6.59 -25.16 -4.75
N GLN A 384 -7.64 -25.22 -3.92
CA GLN A 384 -9.00 -25.54 -4.35
C GLN A 384 -9.84 -24.25 -4.45
N ILE A 385 -10.93 -24.34 -5.23
CA ILE A 385 -11.89 -23.24 -5.35
C ILE A 385 -12.86 -23.27 -4.18
N HIS A 386 -12.99 -22.15 -3.51
CA HIS A 386 -13.94 -21.92 -2.41
C HIS A 386 -14.84 -20.73 -2.74
N VAL A 387 -15.88 -20.54 -1.93
CA VAL A 387 -16.84 -19.42 -2.07
C VAL A 387 -16.88 -18.62 -0.77
N ALA A 388 -16.56 -17.35 -0.85
CA ALA A 388 -16.79 -16.38 0.22
C ALA A 388 -18.27 -15.91 0.15
N LYS A 389 -19.10 -16.30 1.14
CA LYS A 389 -20.55 -16.01 1.11
C LYS A 389 -20.89 -14.67 1.75
N ASP A 390 -20.29 -14.38 2.90
CA ASP A 390 -20.67 -13.25 3.76
C ASP A 390 -19.51 -12.27 4.00
N PHE A 391 -18.45 -12.39 3.22
CA PHE A 391 -17.27 -11.53 3.27
C PHE A 391 -16.58 -11.50 1.90
N THR A 392 -15.68 -10.54 1.68
CA THR A 392 -14.80 -10.50 0.52
C THR A 392 -13.46 -11.14 0.89
N TYR A 393 -13.04 -12.20 0.17
CA TYR A 393 -11.71 -12.78 0.37
C TYR A 393 -10.63 -11.84 -0.15
N ARG A 394 -9.66 -11.50 0.71
CA ARG A 394 -8.64 -10.47 0.45
C ARG A 394 -7.24 -11.06 0.45
N THR A 395 -6.31 -10.30 -0.12
CA THR A 395 -4.88 -10.64 -0.17
C THR A 395 -4.03 -9.37 -0.12
N VAL A 396 -2.73 -9.55 0.05
CA VAL A 396 -1.72 -8.52 0.27
C VAL A 396 -1.82 -7.94 1.69
N PHE A 397 -1.51 -8.80 2.62
CA PHE A 397 -1.38 -8.47 4.03
C PHE A 397 0.10 -8.28 4.40
N SER A 398 0.59 -7.04 4.35
CA SER A 398 1.93 -6.64 4.83
C SER A 398 1.92 -6.51 6.36
N GLY A 399 1.69 -7.65 7.05
CA GLY A 399 1.27 -7.64 8.45
C GLY A 399 2.21 -6.87 9.37
N TRP A 400 3.54 -7.08 9.27
CA TRP A 400 4.53 -6.41 10.11
C TRP A 400 4.44 -4.87 10.06
N ASP A 401 3.99 -4.34 8.93
CA ASP A 401 3.88 -2.92 8.68
C ASP A 401 2.49 -2.39 9.09
N VAL A 402 1.43 -2.93 8.48
CA VAL A 402 0.08 -2.36 8.47
C VAL A 402 -0.67 -2.41 9.80
N PHE A 403 -0.27 -3.27 10.76
CA PHE A 403 -0.95 -3.35 12.05
C PHE A 403 -0.81 -2.06 12.87
N ARG A 404 0.22 -1.23 12.61
CA ARG A 404 0.62 -0.09 13.43
C ARG A 404 -0.30 1.12 13.24
N SER A 405 -0.66 1.44 11.99
CA SER A 405 -1.51 2.61 11.66
C SER A 405 -2.59 2.30 10.64
N GLN A 406 -2.30 1.51 9.59
CA GLN A 406 -3.22 1.29 8.49
C GLN A 406 -4.48 0.55 8.96
N PHE A 407 -4.37 -0.60 9.64
CA PHE A 407 -5.53 -1.29 10.19
C PHE A 407 -6.25 -0.50 11.28
N PRO A 408 -5.59 0.17 12.24
CA PRO A 408 -6.27 1.09 13.16
C PRO A 408 -7.05 2.21 12.48
N LEU A 409 -6.55 2.78 11.36
CA LEU A 409 -7.29 3.73 10.54
C LEU A 409 -8.51 3.07 9.89
N GLN A 410 -8.32 1.91 9.22
CA GLN A 410 -9.41 1.18 8.58
C GLN A 410 -10.48 0.73 9.59
N THR A 411 -10.09 0.38 10.81
CA THR A 411 -11.02 0.08 11.92
C THR A 411 -11.98 1.23 12.19
N LEU A 412 -11.53 2.48 12.05
CA LEU A 412 -12.41 3.66 12.21
C LEU A 412 -13.30 3.92 11.00
N ILE A 413 -12.76 3.81 9.78
CA ILE A 413 -13.43 4.31 8.57
C ILE A 413 -13.99 3.20 7.67
N ASN A 414 -13.47 1.97 7.76
CA ASN A 414 -13.88 0.82 6.93
C ASN A 414 -13.90 -0.49 7.76
N PRO A 415 -14.69 -0.58 8.84
CA PRO A 415 -14.68 -1.76 9.72
C PRO A 415 -15.06 -3.06 9.00
N THR A 416 -15.90 -3.01 7.96
CA THR A 416 -16.23 -4.18 7.12
C THR A 416 -14.99 -4.73 6.41
N LEU A 417 -14.11 -3.86 5.89
CA LEU A 417 -12.84 -4.27 5.29
C LEU A 417 -11.98 -5.07 6.29
N VAL A 418 -11.88 -4.56 7.52
CA VAL A 418 -11.09 -5.22 8.59
C VAL A 418 -11.68 -6.59 8.92
N ASN A 419 -13.00 -6.67 8.97
CA ASN A 419 -13.71 -7.94 9.18
C ASN A 419 -13.46 -8.94 8.04
N ASP A 420 -13.49 -8.49 6.79
CA ASP A 420 -13.20 -9.29 5.59
C ASP A 420 -11.77 -9.85 5.64
N GLU A 421 -10.80 -9.00 6.00
CA GLU A 421 -9.39 -9.41 6.10
C GLU A 421 -9.20 -10.47 7.19
N ILE A 422 -9.81 -10.31 8.36
CA ILE A 422 -9.73 -11.29 9.44
C ILE A 422 -10.34 -12.63 9.01
N ASN A 423 -11.49 -12.62 8.32
CA ASN A 423 -12.08 -13.85 7.78
C ASN A 423 -11.16 -14.49 6.74
N SER A 424 -10.50 -13.69 5.89
CA SER A 424 -9.54 -14.20 4.90
C SER A 424 -8.33 -14.86 5.54
N LEU A 425 -7.76 -14.24 6.57
CA LEU A 425 -6.66 -14.82 7.37
C LEU A 425 -7.07 -16.12 8.07
N ILE A 426 -8.28 -16.20 8.64
CA ILE A 426 -8.81 -17.42 9.26
C ILE A 426 -8.95 -18.53 8.21
N GLN A 427 -9.55 -18.24 7.06
CA GLN A 427 -9.70 -19.21 5.97
C GLN A 427 -8.33 -19.69 5.46
N MET A 428 -7.38 -18.76 5.28
CA MET A 428 -6.03 -19.12 4.86
C MET A 428 -5.34 -20.05 5.87
N ALA A 429 -5.40 -19.73 7.16
CA ALA A 429 -4.81 -20.54 8.22
C ALA A 429 -5.42 -21.95 8.29
N GLU A 430 -6.73 -22.05 8.06
CA GLU A 430 -7.45 -23.32 8.05
C GLU A 430 -7.11 -24.15 6.81
N LEU A 431 -7.28 -23.58 5.60
CA LEU A 431 -7.09 -24.26 4.33
C LEU A 431 -5.61 -24.63 4.05
N SER A 432 -4.67 -23.86 4.59
CA SER A 432 -3.25 -24.26 4.53
C SER A 432 -2.89 -25.43 5.45
N GLY A 433 -3.78 -25.82 6.38
CA GLY A 433 -3.54 -26.81 7.43
C GLY A 433 -2.59 -26.34 8.54
N ARG A 434 -2.02 -25.12 8.45
CA ARG A 434 -1.07 -24.58 9.44
C ARG A 434 -1.73 -24.23 10.75
N LYS A 435 -3.01 -23.81 10.72
CA LYS A 435 -3.77 -23.32 11.89
C LYS A 435 -3.03 -22.24 12.68
N SER A 436 -2.27 -21.43 11.97
CA SER A 436 -1.52 -20.28 12.47
C SER A 436 -1.46 -19.19 11.39
N PHE A 437 -1.35 -17.92 11.80
CA PHE A 437 -1.42 -16.78 10.89
C PHE A 437 -0.06 -16.43 10.24
N PRO A 438 -0.07 -15.85 9.03
CA PRO A 438 1.14 -15.35 8.38
C PRO A 438 1.63 -14.04 9.02
N ARG A 439 2.94 -13.79 8.91
CA ARG A 439 3.55 -12.48 9.19
C ARG A 439 3.36 -11.50 8.05
N TRP A 440 3.45 -12.02 6.85
CA TRP A 440 3.28 -11.29 5.60
C TRP A 440 2.66 -12.25 4.57
N GLU A 441 1.49 -11.91 4.05
CA GLU A 441 0.73 -12.74 3.11
C GLU A 441 0.64 -12.08 1.75
N MET A 442 0.78 -12.87 0.68
CA MET A 442 0.48 -12.47 -0.68
C MET A 442 -0.01 -13.66 -1.50
N VAL A 443 -1.21 -13.56 -2.05
CA VAL A 443 -1.88 -14.59 -2.87
C VAL A 443 -1.80 -16.00 -2.26
N ASN A 444 -2.15 -16.09 -0.98
CA ASN A 444 -2.11 -17.29 -0.12
C ASN A 444 -0.69 -17.83 0.17
N ALA A 445 0.36 -17.06 -0.06
CA ALA A 445 1.70 -17.44 0.34
C ALA A 445 2.03 -16.92 1.74
N TYR A 446 2.51 -17.80 2.62
CA TYR A 446 3.23 -17.42 3.85
C TYR A 446 4.65 -17.04 3.44
N SER A 447 4.87 -15.76 3.16
CA SER A 447 6.08 -15.31 2.47
C SER A 447 7.38 -15.42 3.27
N ASP A 448 7.29 -15.68 4.59
CA ASP A 448 8.40 -15.72 5.55
C ASP A 448 9.27 -14.44 5.57
N VAL A 449 8.65 -13.31 5.16
CA VAL A 449 9.24 -11.98 5.20
C VAL A 449 8.94 -11.36 6.56
N MET A 450 9.88 -10.56 7.09
CA MET A 450 9.82 -9.84 8.36
C MET A 450 9.66 -10.72 9.61
N ILE A 451 9.21 -10.14 10.74
CA ILE A 451 9.20 -10.76 12.07
C ILE A 451 7.87 -10.53 12.79
N GLY A 452 7.74 -11.03 14.02
CA GLY A 452 6.58 -10.84 14.88
C GLY A 452 5.36 -11.69 14.48
N ASN A 453 4.23 -11.42 15.13
CA ASN A 453 2.94 -12.07 14.87
C ASN A 453 1.82 -11.04 14.62
N PRO A 454 1.95 -10.18 13.62
CA PRO A 454 1.12 -8.98 13.45
C PRO A 454 -0.36 -9.28 13.20
N ALA A 455 -0.70 -10.40 12.59
CA ALA A 455 -2.11 -10.78 12.39
C ALA A 455 -2.85 -10.93 13.74
N VAL A 456 -2.15 -11.39 14.79
CA VAL A 456 -2.72 -11.47 16.14
C VAL A 456 -3.08 -10.09 16.65
N SER A 457 -2.21 -9.10 16.43
CA SER A 457 -2.47 -7.70 16.80
C SER A 457 -3.71 -7.13 16.08
N VAL A 458 -3.81 -7.36 14.76
CA VAL A 458 -4.97 -6.89 13.95
C VAL A 458 -6.27 -7.51 14.44
N ILE A 459 -6.28 -8.82 14.69
CA ILE A 459 -7.48 -9.55 15.17
C ILE A 459 -7.90 -9.05 16.56
N VAL A 460 -6.94 -8.87 17.46
CA VAL A 460 -7.22 -8.41 18.82
C VAL A 460 -7.69 -6.96 18.83
N ASP A 461 -7.04 -6.09 18.06
CA ASP A 461 -7.43 -4.69 17.94
C ASP A 461 -8.87 -4.56 17.42
N ALA A 462 -9.21 -5.31 16.37
CA ALA A 462 -10.56 -5.34 15.81
C ALA A 462 -11.59 -5.86 16.80
N TYR A 463 -11.29 -6.98 17.49
CA TYR A 463 -12.17 -7.58 18.47
C TYR A 463 -12.48 -6.66 19.64
N GLU A 464 -11.45 -6.03 20.22
CA GLU A 464 -11.57 -5.06 21.32
C GLU A 464 -12.39 -3.84 20.92
N LYS A 465 -12.31 -3.45 19.64
CA LYS A 465 -13.02 -2.32 19.05
C LYS A 465 -14.41 -2.65 18.50
N GLY A 466 -14.91 -3.86 18.74
CA GLY A 466 -16.29 -4.26 18.43
C GLY A 466 -16.51 -4.90 17.06
N ILE A 467 -15.47 -5.10 16.26
CA ILE A 467 -15.54 -5.83 14.98
C ILE A 467 -15.43 -7.32 15.29
N ARG A 468 -16.53 -8.07 15.15
CA ARG A 468 -16.64 -9.45 15.66
C ARG A 468 -17.41 -10.40 14.73
N ASN A 469 -17.62 -10.04 13.46
CA ASN A 469 -18.35 -10.85 12.48
C ASN A 469 -17.44 -11.90 11.83
N PHE A 470 -16.67 -12.63 12.66
CA PHE A 470 -15.78 -13.73 12.27
C PHE A 470 -15.84 -14.87 13.30
N ASP A 471 -15.30 -16.03 12.97
CA ASP A 471 -15.22 -17.16 13.89
C ASP A 471 -14.22 -16.87 15.04
N ILE A 472 -14.74 -16.33 16.14
CA ILE A 472 -13.96 -15.93 17.32
C ILE A 472 -13.19 -17.11 17.91
N LYS A 473 -13.79 -18.33 17.88
CA LYS A 473 -13.15 -19.53 18.43
C LYS A 473 -11.90 -19.91 17.63
N LYS A 474 -12.02 -19.97 16.29
CA LYS A 474 -10.89 -20.22 15.39
C LYS A 474 -9.86 -19.09 15.48
N ALA A 475 -10.31 -17.84 15.49
CA ALA A 475 -9.43 -16.68 15.63
C ALA A 475 -8.58 -16.77 16.90
N PHE A 476 -9.18 -17.16 18.03
CA PHE A 476 -8.45 -17.35 19.28
C PHE A 476 -7.49 -18.55 19.22
N GLU A 477 -7.96 -19.71 18.74
CA GLU A 477 -7.14 -20.93 18.62
C GLU A 477 -5.92 -20.68 17.72
N PHE A 478 -6.13 -20.07 16.54
CA PHE A 478 -5.06 -19.85 15.58
C PHE A 478 -4.11 -18.72 16.04
N SER A 479 -4.62 -17.70 16.76
CA SER A 479 -3.77 -16.69 17.40
C SER A 479 -2.86 -17.32 18.44
N LYS A 480 -3.41 -18.21 19.29
CA LYS A 480 -2.62 -18.94 20.29
C LYS A 480 -1.56 -19.81 19.63
N ASN A 481 -1.92 -20.60 18.62
CA ASN A 481 -0.98 -21.41 17.86
C ASN A 481 0.13 -20.55 17.22
N THR A 482 -0.23 -19.38 16.70
CA THR A 482 0.74 -18.45 16.08
C THR A 482 1.77 -17.98 17.10
N VAL A 483 1.31 -17.54 18.26
CA VAL A 483 2.18 -17.03 19.34
C VAL A 483 3.03 -18.15 19.95
N ASP A 484 2.46 -19.34 20.16
CA ASP A 484 3.19 -20.48 20.71
C ASP A 484 4.28 -21.00 19.75
N ASN A 485 3.98 -21.04 18.45
CA ASN A 485 4.94 -21.50 17.43
C ASN A 485 6.05 -20.47 17.14
N ASN A 486 5.76 -19.17 17.30
CA ASN A 486 6.68 -18.07 17.02
C ASN A 486 6.81 -17.16 18.25
N GLY A 487 7.16 -17.70 19.39
CA GLY A 487 7.33 -16.97 20.65
C GLY A 487 8.78 -16.92 21.12
N ASN A 488 8.98 -16.36 22.30
CA ASN A 488 10.28 -16.24 22.96
C ASN A 488 10.79 -17.56 23.60
N GLY A 489 9.98 -18.62 23.56
CA GLY A 489 10.30 -19.94 24.07
C GLY A 489 10.62 -19.94 25.58
N GLU A 490 11.25 -21.03 26.03
CA GLU A 490 11.60 -21.24 27.46
C GLU A 490 12.65 -20.24 27.99
N LEU A 491 13.46 -19.67 27.10
CA LEU A 491 14.45 -18.68 27.49
C LEU A 491 13.83 -17.31 27.80
N GLY A 492 12.60 -17.08 27.33
CA GLY A 492 11.93 -15.78 27.40
C GLY A 492 12.54 -14.74 26.48
N TYR A 493 13.33 -15.15 25.48
CA TYR A 493 13.88 -14.31 24.43
C TYR A 493 14.34 -15.16 23.23
N VAL A 494 14.44 -14.54 22.07
CA VAL A 494 15.01 -15.16 20.87
C VAL A 494 16.54 -14.98 20.87
N PRO A 495 17.33 -16.06 20.89
CA PRO A 495 18.78 -15.97 20.88
C PRO A 495 19.30 -15.11 19.71
N GLY A 496 20.08 -14.09 20.01
CA GLY A 496 20.64 -13.15 19.05
C GLY A 496 19.67 -12.07 18.55
N GLY A 497 18.38 -12.13 18.87
CA GLY A 497 17.34 -11.26 18.32
C GLY A 497 16.77 -10.25 19.34
N ILE A 498 17.06 -8.96 19.17
CA ILE A 498 16.40 -7.88 19.93
C ILE A 498 15.00 -7.65 19.36
N SER A 499 14.90 -7.32 18.07
CA SER A 499 13.63 -7.01 17.40
C SER A 499 12.59 -8.12 17.59
N THR A 500 12.99 -9.35 17.27
CA THR A 500 12.09 -10.51 17.35
C THR A 500 11.61 -10.75 18.77
N THR A 501 12.48 -10.59 19.78
CA THR A 501 12.09 -10.74 21.20
C THR A 501 11.03 -9.71 21.59
N LEU A 502 11.23 -8.43 21.23
CA LEU A 502 10.29 -7.35 21.57
C LEU A 502 8.94 -7.51 20.85
N GLU A 503 8.96 -7.88 19.57
CA GLU A 503 7.75 -8.14 18.79
C GLU A 503 6.95 -9.34 19.35
N HIS A 504 7.63 -10.38 19.83
CA HIS A 504 6.97 -11.53 20.47
C HIS A 504 6.37 -11.15 21.83
N CYS A 505 7.04 -10.29 22.63
CA CYS A 505 6.47 -9.80 23.89
C CYS A 505 5.18 -9.00 23.66
N TYR A 506 5.12 -8.20 22.59
CA TYR A 506 3.90 -7.50 22.21
C TYR A 506 2.80 -8.48 21.74
N SER A 507 3.16 -9.50 20.98
CA SER A 507 2.21 -10.54 20.56
C SER A 507 1.64 -11.34 21.74
N ASP A 508 2.48 -11.65 22.73
CA ASP A 508 2.05 -12.26 24.00
C ASP A 508 1.02 -11.36 24.71
N TRP A 509 1.27 -10.07 24.81
CA TRP A 509 0.33 -9.13 25.40
C TRP A 509 -1.00 -9.10 24.63
N CYS A 510 -0.98 -9.07 23.30
CA CYS A 510 -2.19 -9.10 22.49
C CYS A 510 -3.01 -10.37 22.78
N LEU A 511 -2.37 -11.54 22.84
CA LEU A 511 -3.07 -12.78 23.17
C LEU A 511 -3.61 -12.79 24.59
N GLY A 512 -2.88 -12.20 25.56
CA GLY A 512 -3.35 -11.99 26.94
C GLY A 512 -4.65 -11.16 26.96
N ARG A 513 -4.69 -10.04 26.19
CA ARG A 513 -5.88 -9.21 26.02
C ARG A 513 -7.05 -9.99 25.43
N PHE A 514 -6.80 -10.76 24.37
CA PHE A 514 -7.83 -11.57 23.73
C PHE A 514 -8.40 -12.64 24.66
N ALA A 515 -7.54 -13.28 25.46
CA ALA A 515 -7.95 -14.25 26.48
C ALA A 515 -8.79 -13.60 27.59
N GLU A 516 -8.36 -12.43 28.09
CA GLU A 516 -9.05 -11.69 29.14
C GLU A 516 -10.47 -11.31 28.70
N SER A 517 -10.62 -10.75 27.50
CA SER A 517 -11.90 -10.34 26.93
C SER A 517 -12.87 -11.52 26.70
N GLN A 518 -12.35 -12.76 26.65
CA GLN A 518 -13.15 -13.98 26.59
C GLN A 518 -13.33 -14.66 27.94
N GLY A 519 -12.89 -14.05 29.04
CA GLY A 519 -12.99 -14.60 30.40
C GLY A 519 -12.02 -15.74 30.70
N LYS A 520 -11.01 -15.99 29.85
CA LYS A 520 -9.99 -17.04 30.02
C LYS A 520 -8.83 -16.53 30.91
N LYS A 521 -9.12 -16.31 32.20
CA LYS A 521 -8.23 -15.60 33.14
C LYS A 521 -6.85 -16.24 33.30
N ASP A 522 -6.76 -17.58 33.35
CA ASP A 522 -5.48 -18.27 33.53
C ASP A 522 -4.58 -18.08 32.31
N ILE A 523 -5.15 -18.18 31.11
CA ILE A 523 -4.43 -17.94 29.87
C ILE A 523 -4.00 -16.47 29.79
N ALA A 524 -4.88 -15.55 30.15
CA ALA A 524 -4.55 -14.11 30.17
C ALA A 524 -3.36 -13.84 31.09
N ALA A 525 -3.38 -14.36 32.32
CA ALA A 525 -2.29 -14.17 33.27
C ALA A 525 -0.95 -14.74 32.77
N GLU A 526 -0.97 -15.93 32.14
CA GLU A 526 0.20 -16.56 31.54
C GLU A 526 0.84 -15.63 30.47
N TYR A 527 0.04 -15.17 29.52
CA TYR A 527 0.57 -14.37 28.40
C TYR A 527 0.93 -12.94 28.81
N TYR A 528 0.25 -12.35 29.78
CA TYR A 528 0.70 -11.09 30.38
C TYR A 528 2.05 -11.23 31.12
N LEU A 529 2.33 -12.37 31.73
CA LEU A 529 3.65 -12.64 32.29
C LEU A 529 4.71 -12.77 31.19
N LYS A 530 4.43 -13.55 30.13
CA LYS A 530 5.31 -13.71 28.97
C LYS A 530 5.61 -12.37 28.29
N SER A 531 4.64 -11.48 28.19
CA SER A 531 4.81 -10.16 27.55
C SER A 531 5.85 -9.28 28.22
N LYS A 532 6.18 -9.54 29.50
CA LYS A 532 7.23 -8.82 30.23
C LYS A 532 8.63 -9.38 30.04
N SER A 533 8.79 -10.43 29.25
CA SER A 533 10.08 -11.09 28.98
C SER A 533 11.10 -10.20 28.26
N TYR A 534 10.70 -9.02 27.74
CA TYR A 534 11.64 -8.04 27.20
C TYR A 534 12.73 -7.67 28.20
N THR A 535 12.45 -7.75 29.51
CA THR A 535 13.43 -7.51 30.57
C THR A 535 14.61 -8.49 30.53
N ASN A 536 14.46 -9.69 29.96
CA ASN A 536 15.51 -10.69 29.83
C ASN A 536 16.66 -10.29 28.88
N ILE A 537 16.41 -9.32 27.99
CA ILE A 537 17.41 -8.76 27.07
C ILE A 537 17.82 -7.33 27.43
N TRP A 538 17.37 -6.81 28.56
CA TRP A 538 17.87 -5.58 29.13
C TRP A 538 19.26 -5.81 29.75
N ASN A 539 20.23 -4.98 29.41
CA ASN A 539 21.58 -5.08 29.95
C ASN A 539 21.93 -3.84 30.76
N ASP A 540 22.16 -4.03 32.06
CA ASP A 540 22.42 -2.93 32.98
C ASP A 540 23.77 -2.22 32.77
N ASP A 541 24.75 -2.92 32.17
CA ASP A 541 26.08 -2.33 31.91
C ASP A 541 26.01 -1.29 30.78
N VAL A 542 25.19 -1.56 29.74
CA VAL A 542 25.03 -0.66 28.61
C VAL A 542 23.77 0.21 28.71
N LYS A 543 22.91 -0.02 29.72
CA LYS A 543 21.63 0.67 29.97
C LYS A 543 20.72 0.69 28.73
N TRP A 544 20.72 -0.45 28.00
CA TRP A 544 19.90 -0.63 26.79
C TRP A 544 19.66 -2.12 26.50
N PHE A 545 18.73 -2.40 25.56
CA PHE A 545 18.51 -3.76 25.06
C PHE A 545 19.73 -4.24 24.27
N ARG A 546 20.19 -5.45 24.61
CA ARG A 546 21.34 -6.11 23.98
C ARG A 546 20.98 -7.55 23.64
N SER A 547 21.41 -8.03 22.49
CA SER A 547 21.18 -9.41 22.10
C SER A 547 21.81 -10.38 23.12
N ARG A 548 21.12 -11.52 23.34
CA ARG A 548 21.56 -12.55 24.28
C ARG A 548 21.64 -13.90 23.57
N ASN A 549 22.69 -14.63 23.81
CA ASN A 549 22.97 -15.91 23.18
C ASN A 549 22.16 -17.05 23.83
N LYS A 550 22.11 -18.21 23.16
CA LYS A 550 21.41 -19.40 23.68
C LYS A 550 21.97 -19.90 25.04
N ASP A 551 23.26 -19.74 25.25
CA ASP A 551 23.95 -20.05 26.52
C ASP A 551 23.79 -18.98 27.60
N LYS A 552 22.92 -18.00 27.39
CA LYS A 552 22.62 -16.87 28.25
C LYS A 552 23.74 -15.82 28.38
N THR A 553 24.84 -15.94 27.63
CA THR A 553 25.85 -14.89 27.53
C THR A 553 25.34 -13.72 26.67
N TRP A 554 25.94 -12.53 26.86
CA TRP A 554 25.59 -11.37 26.05
C TRP A 554 26.23 -11.45 24.66
N GLY A 555 25.49 -11.08 23.63
CA GLY A 555 25.99 -10.96 22.27
C GLY A 555 27.02 -9.85 22.10
N ALA A 556 27.65 -9.77 20.93
CA ALA A 556 28.58 -8.69 20.60
C ALA A 556 27.88 -7.33 20.71
N TRP A 557 28.62 -6.31 21.16
CA TRP A 557 28.11 -4.96 21.36
C TRP A 557 29.17 -3.94 20.94
N VAL A 558 28.74 -2.97 20.15
CA VAL A 558 29.54 -1.79 19.79
C VAL A 558 28.96 -0.56 20.49
N ASN A 559 27.74 -0.19 20.14
CA ASN A 559 26.90 0.82 20.80
C ASN A 559 25.45 0.64 20.31
N LYS A 560 24.51 1.36 20.92
CA LYS A 560 23.08 1.23 20.57
C LYS A 560 22.73 1.78 19.18
N GLU A 561 23.57 2.64 18.59
CA GLU A 561 23.35 3.28 17.27
C GLU A 561 23.94 2.45 16.11
N LYS A 562 24.71 1.39 16.40
CA LYS A 562 25.30 0.52 15.38
C LYS A 562 24.23 -0.39 14.79
N HIS A 563 24.02 -0.31 13.47
CA HIS A 563 23.08 -1.12 12.71
C HIS A 563 23.31 -2.63 12.93
N GLY A 564 22.23 -3.39 13.03
CA GLY A 564 22.25 -4.82 13.30
C GLY A 564 22.28 -5.12 14.81
N GLN A 565 23.22 -5.97 15.26
CA GLN A 565 23.38 -6.40 16.66
C GLN A 565 22.13 -7.05 17.26
N GLY A 566 21.32 -7.73 16.41
CA GLY A 566 20.04 -8.34 16.80
C GLY A 566 18.81 -7.47 16.49
N ALA A 567 19.02 -6.28 15.92
CA ALA A 567 17.95 -5.43 15.38
C ALA A 567 17.79 -5.67 13.88
N VAL A 568 16.58 -5.97 13.44
CA VAL A 568 16.23 -6.19 12.03
C VAL A 568 16.02 -4.84 11.35
N GLU A 569 16.70 -4.62 10.22
CA GLU A 569 16.65 -3.39 9.41
C GLU A 569 16.96 -2.08 10.15
N SER A 570 17.40 -2.17 11.39
CA SER A 570 17.56 -1.05 12.31
C SER A 570 18.77 -1.23 13.22
N ASN A 571 18.84 -0.47 14.26
CA ASN A 571 19.82 -0.61 15.34
C ASN A 571 19.10 -0.81 16.70
N PRO A 572 19.82 -1.21 17.76
CA PRO A 572 19.23 -1.37 19.08
C PRO A 572 18.54 -0.11 19.60
N TYR A 573 19.00 1.10 19.24
CA TYR A 573 18.40 2.36 19.69
C TYR A 573 17.01 2.57 19.11
N GLN A 574 16.82 2.28 17.83
CA GLN A 574 15.52 2.36 17.15
C GLN A 574 14.57 1.28 17.66
N GLN A 575 15.04 0.05 17.70
CA GLN A 575 14.20 -1.08 18.07
C GLN A 575 13.84 -1.13 19.54
N GLY A 576 14.70 -0.62 20.42
CA GLY A 576 14.49 -0.66 21.87
C GLY A 576 13.27 0.13 22.37
N TRP A 577 12.71 0.99 21.54
CA TRP A 577 11.46 1.70 21.85
C TRP A 577 10.21 0.83 21.58
N PHE A 578 10.36 -0.37 20.98
CA PHE A 578 9.22 -1.21 20.65
C PHE A 578 8.76 -2.06 21.85
N VAL A 579 8.25 -1.39 22.88
CA VAL A 579 7.52 -1.97 24.01
C VAL A 579 6.18 -1.21 24.18
N PRO A 580 5.33 -1.16 23.14
CA PRO A 580 4.14 -0.29 23.13
C PRO A 580 3.11 -0.71 24.20
N HIS A 581 3.10 -1.97 24.59
CA HIS A 581 2.16 -2.58 25.54
C HIS A 581 2.51 -2.31 27.02
N ASP A 582 3.74 -1.87 27.32
CA ASP A 582 4.19 -1.65 28.70
C ASP A 582 5.17 -0.47 28.79
N ILE A 583 4.73 0.71 28.33
CA ILE A 583 5.57 1.94 28.40
C ILE A 583 5.91 2.29 29.85
N SER A 584 4.98 2.09 30.77
CA SER A 584 5.23 2.32 32.19
C SER A 584 6.30 1.37 32.76
N GLY A 585 6.31 0.11 32.35
CA GLY A 585 7.36 -0.85 32.66
C GLY A 585 8.71 -0.46 32.06
N LEU A 586 8.73 0.01 30.83
CA LEU A 586 9.95 0.52 30.19
C LEU A 586 10.50 1.77 30.92
N ILE A 587 9.63 2.70 31.30
CA ILE A 587 10.00 3.87 32.13
C ILE A 587 10.58 3.44 33.47
N ALA A 588 9.98 2.44 34.12
CA ALA A 588 10.48 1.92 35.39
C ALA A 588 11.84 1.22 35.23
N LEU A 589 12.03 0.46 34.15
CA LEU A 589 13.28 -0.24 33.83
C LEU A 589 14.44 0.72 33.56
N MET A 590 14.20 1.76 32.77
CA MET A 590 15.20 2.78 32.41
C MET A 590 15.43 3.82 33.51
N GLY A 591 14.46 4.07 34.37
CA GLY A 591 14.34 5.24 35.22
C GLY A 591 13.80 6.44 34.42
N LYS A 592 12.83 7.16 35.01
CA LYS A 592 12.07 8.23 34.34
C LYS A 592 12.95 9.32 33.72
N GLU A 593 14.00 9.76 34.43
CA GLU A 593 14.90 10.79 33.93
C GLU A 593 15.70 10.32 32.71
N THR A 594 16.26 9.11 32.76
CA THR A 594 16.98 8.48 31.66
C THR A 594 16.06 8.28 30.47
N PHE A 595 14.85 7.73 30.68
CA PHE A 595 13.85 7.55 29.63
C PHE A 595 13.54 8.87 28.93
N ASN A 596 13.25 9.92 29.67
CA ASN A 596 12.92 11.24 29.12
C ASN A 596 14.09 11.81 28.30
N THR A 597 15.31 11.75 28.86
CA THR A 597 16.53 12.26 28.21
C THR A 597 16.81 11.49 26.91
N GLU A 598 16.72 10.18 26.94
CA GLU A 598 16.95 9.34 25.75
C GLU A 598 15.88 9.57 24.68
N LEU A 599 14.61 9.69 25.08
CA LEU A 599 13.53 9.95 24.14
C LEU A 599 13.67 11.32 23.46
N ILE A 600 14.04 12.36 24.23
CA ILE A 600 14.33 13.69 23.67
C ILE A 600 15.52 13.62 22.70
N ASN A 601 16.63 13.01 23.10
CA ASN A 601 17.83 12.86 22.29
C ASN A 601 17.55 12.11 20.99
N PHE A 602 16.68 11.12 21.01
CA PHE A 602 16.31 10.34 19.84
C PHE A 602 15.72 11.21 18.72
N PHE A 603 14.94 12.22 19.07
CA PHE A 603 14.37 13.16 18.11
C PHE A 603 15.28 14.35 17.81
N GLU A 604 15.95 14.94 18.81
CA GLU A 604 16.79 16.13 18.61
C GLU A 604 18.05 15.82 17.76
N LYS A 605 18.51 14.57 17.76
CA LYS A 605 19.63 14.11 16.92
C LYS A 605 19.20 13.64 15.52
N SER A 606 17.91 13.51 15.27
CA SER A 606 17.40 13.12 13.95
C SER A 606 17.56 14.25 12.94
N PRO A 607 17.88 13.95 11.67
CA PRO A 607 17.90 14.97 10.64
C PRO A 607 16.49 15.54 10.42
N ASP A 608 16.43 16.81 10.03
CA ASP A 608 15.16 17.54 9.89
C ASP A 608 14.18 16.93 8.86
N ASN A 609 14.69 16.21 7.88
CA ASN A 609 13.90 15.52 6.88
C ASN A 609 13.39 14.13 7.32
N PHE A 610 13.80 13.65 8.50
CA PHE A 610 13.47 12.33 9.07
C PHE A 610 13.72 11.14 8.14
N ARG A 611 14.52 11.31 7.09
CA ARG A 611 14.91 10.22 6.19
C ARG A 611 15.85 9.27 6.89
N TRP A 612 16.34 8.22 6.19
CA TRP A 612 17.12 7.13 6.77
C TRP A 612 18.32 7.59 7.61
N ASN A 613 18.30 7.27 8.89
CA ASN A 613 19.32 7.68 9.87
C ASN A 613 19.37 6.69 11.06
N ASN A 614 20.28 6.96 12.05
CA ASN A 614 20.48 6.09 13.22
C ASN A 614 19.58 6.42 14.44
N PHE A 615 18.77 7.47 14.35
CA PHE A 615 17.88 7.94 15.40
C PHE A 615 16.43 7.73 14.96
N TYR A 616 15.52 8.66 15.17
CA TYR A 616 14.16 8.53 14.67
C TYR A 616 14.17 8.45 13.15
N ASN A 617 13.90 7.27 12.64
CA ASN A 617 14.00 6.89 11.23
C ASN A 617 12.59 6.64 10.66
N HIS A 618 11.90 7.71 10.26
CA HIS A 618 10.50 7.62 9.84
C HIS A 618 10.23 6.69 8.64
N PRO A 619 11.16 6.48 7.68
CA PRO A 619 11.02 5.47 6.64
C PRO A 619 10.87 4.01 7.11
N ASN A 620 11.03 3.71 8.39
CA ASN A 620 11.00 2.33 8.90
C ASN A 620 10.04 2.20 10.10
N GLU A 621 9.17 1.23 10.06
CA GLU A 621 7.99 1.05 10.93
C GLU A 621 8.26 0.89 12.42
N PRO A 622 9.35 0.27 12.89
CA PRO A 622 9.58 0.04 14.32
C PRO A 622 9.54 1.28 15.21
N VAL A 623 9.68 2.47 14.63
CA VAL A 623 9.69 3.75 15.38
C VAL A 623 8.37 4.54 15.27
N HIS A 624 7.38 4.06 14.51
CA HIS A 624 6.16 4.82 14.21
C HIS A 624 5.35 5.20 15.46
N GLN A 625 5.39 4.41 16.53
CA GLN A 625 4.71 4.71 17.80
C GLN A 625 5.48 5.70 18.69
N VAL A 626 6.79 5.91 18.44
CA VAL A 626 7.68 6.62 19.37
C VAL A 626 7.31 8.10 19.56
N PRO A 627 6.87 8.88 18.56
CA PRO A 627 6.46 10.29 18.75
C PRO A 627 5.33 10.48 19.77
N PHE A 628 4.51 9.45 19.97
CA PHE A 628 3.34 9.49 20.85
C PHE A 628 3.68 9.10 22.30
N MET A 629 4.83 8.47 22.53
CA MET A 629 5.28 8.06 23.86
C MET A 629 5.54 9.25 24.80
N PHE A 630 5.75 10.44 24.26
CA PHE A 630 5.88 11.64 25.08
C PHE A 630 4.61 11.97 25.88
N ASN A 631 3.40 11.61 25.39
CA ASN A 631 2.17 11.75 26.16
C ASN A 631 2.20 10.90 27.44
N GLU A 632 2.64 9.65 27.32
CA GLU A 632 2.78 8.72 28.46
C GLU A 632 3.93 9.12 29.41
N ALA A 633 4.95 9.77 28.88
CA ALA A 633 6.08 10.30 29.64
C ALA A 633 5.75 11.61 30.39
N GLY A 634 4.56 12.17 30.19
CA GLY A 634 4.13 13.44 30.80
C GLY A 634 4.67 14.69 30.08
N MET A 635 5.05 14.56 28.81
CA MET A 635 5.58 15.66 27.98
C MET A 635 4.75 15.83 26.69
N PRO A 636 3.42 16.00 26.75
CA PRO A 636 2.56 15.98 25.57
C PRO A 636 2.89 17.07 24.53
N TRP A 637 3.47 18.19 24.94
CA TRP A 637 3.93 19.22 24.01
C TRP A 637 5.02 18.73 23.04
N LEU A 638 5.80 17.71 23.42
CA LEU A 638 6.79 17.10 22.53
C LEU A 638 6.12 16.16 21.49
N THR A 639 5.06 15.42 21.85
CA THR A 639 4.22 14.75 20.88
C THR A 639 3.71 15.74 19.84
N GLN A 640 3.17 16.89 20.28
CA GLN A 640 2.62 17.92 19.41
C GLN A 640 3.69 18.52 18.49
N LYS A 641 4.87 18.86 19.04
CA LYS A 641 6.02 19.37 18.29
C LYS A 641 6.46 18.38 17.20
N TRP A 642 6.72 17.16 17.61
CA TRP A 642 7.35 16.19 16.71
C TRP A 642 6.40 15.65 15.64
N THR A 643 5.14 15.37 15.97
CA THR A 643 4.17 14.92 14.98
C THR A 643 3.91 15.98 13.89
N ARG A 644 3.83 17.27 14.25
CA ARG A 644 3.72 18.37 13.28
C ARG A 644 4.98 18.50 12.42
N LYS A 645 6.17 18.39 13.04
CA LYS A 645 7.45 18.48 12.31
C LYS A 645 7.62 17.31 11.34
N ILE A 646 7.29 16.09 11.74
CA ILE A 646 7.33 14.90 10.87
C ILE A 646 6.33 15.06 9.74
N SER A 647 5.07 15.40 10.02
CA SER A 647 4.03 15.59 8.99
C SER A 647 4.43 16.64 7.94
N LYS A 648 5.17 17.67 8.34
CA LYS A 648 5.64 18.73 7.44
C LYS A 648 6.86 18.34 6.60
N ASN A 649 7.80 17.58 7.19
CA ASN A 649 9.13 17.42 6.62
C ASN A 649 9.37 16.04 5.98
N ALA A 650 8.62 15.01 6.41
CA ALA A 650 8.74 13.66 5.88
C ALA A 650 7.76 13.37 4.71
N TYR A 651 6.77 14.25 4.51
CA TYR A 651 5.75 14.13 3.47
C TYR A 651 5.73 15.38 2.58
N GLY A 652 5.28 15.22 1.34
CA GLY A 652 5.20 16.30 0.35
C GLY A 652 4.21 16.00 -0.77
N SER A 653 3.84 17.03 -1.55
CA SER A 653 2.87 16.93 -2.66
C SER A 653 3.50 16.49 -4.00
N GLY A 654 4.84 16.35 -4.06
CA GLY A 654 5.57 15.93 -5.26
C GLY A 654 5.85 14.43 -5.32
N VAL A 655 6.45 13.98 -6.39
CA VAL A 655 6.82 12.58 -6.64
C VAL A 655 7.68 11.95 -5.53
N MET A 656 8.52 12.75 -4.89
CA MET A 656 9.34 12.33 -3.75
C MET A 656 8.66 12.60 -2.39
N GLY A 657 7.34 12.74 -2.37
CA GLY A 657 6.55 13.12 -1.21
C GLY A 657 6.38 12.04 -0.14
N LEU A 658 6.99 10.87 -0.30
CA LEU A 658 7.14 9.84 0.73
C LEU A 658 8.63 9.66 1.04
N CYS A 659 8.97 9.63 2.32
CA CYS A 659 10.38 9.53 2.76
C CYS A 659 10.93 8.11 2.74
N GLY A 660 10.08 7.08 2.57
CA GLY A 660 10.38 5.66 2.52
C GLY A 660 9.30 4.89 1.79
N ASN A 661 9.40 3.58 1.82
CA ASN A 661 8.36 2.70 1.30
C ASN A 661 7.01 3.03 1.94
N ASP A 662 5.95 3.06 1.15
CA ASP A 662 4.60 3.27 1.69
C ASP A 662 4.06 2.02 2.43
N ASP A 663 4.68 0.87 2.16
CA ASP A 663 4.40 -0.44 2.74
C ASP A 663 2.90 -0.71 2.86
N VAL A 664 2.28 -0.77 1.67
CA VAL A 664 0.86 -1.09 1.49
C VAL A 664 -0.06 -0.07 2.19
N GLY A 665 0.38 1.19 2.25
CA GLY A 665 -0.38 2.28 2.86
C GLY A 665 -0.07 2.54 4.34
N GLN A 666 0.92 1.87 4.94
CA GLN A 666 1.26 2.07 6.35
C GLN A 666 1.83 3.46 6.62
N LEU A 667 2.81 3.91 5.80
CA LEU A 667 3.40 5.24 5.96
C LEU A 667 2.35 6.34 5.73
N SER A 668 1.50 6.15 4.72
CA SER A 668 0.36 7.04 4.44
C SER A 668 -0.66 7.07 5.59
N ALA A 669 -0.98 5.93 6.21
CA ALA A 669 -1.93 5.85 7.32
C ALA A 669 -1.39 6.55 8.59
N TRP A 670 -0.08 6.46 8.84
CA TRP A 670 0.55 7.22 9.92
C TRP A 670 0.31 8.72 9.76
N TYR A 671 0.50 9.24 8.53
CA TYR A 671 0.24 10.65 8.23
C TYR A 671 -1.24 10.99 8.43
N VAL A 672 -2.17 10.20 7.89
CA VAL A 672 -3.61 10.45 8.00
C VAL A 672 -4.04 10.57 9.46
N LEU A 673 -3.70 9.58 10.28
CA LEU A 673 -4.03 9.59 11.71
C LEU A 673 -3.41 10.77 12.45
N SER A 674 -2.11 11.00 12.25
CA SER A 674 -1.40 12.11 12.90
C SER A 674 -1.94 13.48 12.48
N ALA A 675 -2.24 13.66 11.18
CA ALA A 675 -2.82 14.89 10.64
C ALA A 675 -4.26 15.14 11.13
N MET A 676 -5.00 14.08 11.43
CA MET A 676 -6.32 14.18 12.08
C MET A 676 -6.21 14.57 13.56
N GLY A 677 -5.06 14.41 14.19
CA GLY A 677 -4.84 14.77 15.60
C GLY A 677 -5.01 13.59 16.57
N ILE A 678 -5.02 12.36 16.09
CA ILE A 678 -5.11 11.14 16.90
C ILE A 678 -4.20 10.04 16.33
N HIS A 679 -3.62 9.19 17.19
CA HIS A 679 -2.84 8.04 16.73
C HIS A 679 -2.75 6.97 17.82
N PRO A 680 -2.88 5.66 17.53
CA PRO A 680 -2.64 4.61 18.52
C PRO A 680 -1.14 4.41 18.77
N ILE A 681 -0.74 4.11 20.01
CA ILE A 681 0.61 3.62 20.33
C ILE A 681 0.63 2.09 20.24
N CYS A 682 -0.40 1.45 20.77
CA CYS A 682 -0.49 0.02 20.99
C CYS A 682 -1.81 -0.51 20.44
N PRO A 683 -1.88 -0.95 19.17
CA PRO A 683 -3.05 -1.66 18.68
C PRO A 683 -3.40 -2.85 19.57
N GLY A 684 -4.70 -3.08 19.81
CA GLY A 684 -5.18 -3.97 20.87
C GLY A 684 -5.49 -3.25 22.20
N ASP A 685 -4.98 -2.02 22.38
CA ASP A 685 -5.47 -1.08 23.39
C ASP A 685 -6.48 -0.12 22.73
N ASN A 686 -7.54 0.19 23.45
CA ASN A 686 -8.61 1.06 22.94
C ASN A 686 -8.27 2.55 22.94
N LYS A 687 -7.02 2.94 23.12
CA LYS A 687 -6.58 4.34 23.22
C LYS A 687 -5.98 4.88 21.93
N TYR A 688 -6.32 6.13 21.64
CA TYR A 688 -5.67 6.97 20.65
C TYR A 688 -5.06 8.18 21.36
N GLN A 689 -3.78 8.39 21.17
CA GLN A 689 -3.06 9.56 21.69
C GLN A 689 -3.51 10.81 20.93
N ILE A 690 -3.75 11.90 21.64
CA ILE A 690 -4.07 13.20 21.05
C ILE A 690 -2.79 13.86 20.60
N THR A 691 -2.74 14.29 19.34
CA THR A 691 -1.62 14.97 18.71
C THR A 691 -2.00 16.39 18.31
N SER A 692 -1.14 17.09 17.58
CA SER A 692 -1.44 18.40 17.01
C SER A 692 -2.00 18.25 15.59
N PRO A 693 -3.30 18.48 15.35
CA PRO A 693 -3.90 18.34 14.02
C PRO A 693 -3.30 19.28 12.98
N VAL A 694 -3.19 18.83 11.73
CA VAL A 694 -2.79 19.71 10.60
C VAL A 694 -3.95 20.64 10.19
N PHE A 695 -5.18 20.16 10.33
CA PHE A 695 -6.40 20.85 9.87
C PHE A 695 -7.16 21.51 11.01
N ASN A 696 -7.96 22.55 10.69
CA ASN A 696 -8.79 23.25 11.69
C ASN A 696 -10.01 22.41 12.09
N LYS A 697 -10.54 21.60 11.16
CA LYS A 697 -11.69 20.72 11.44
C LYS A 697 -11.55 19.43 10.67
N ILE A 698 -11.78 18.33 11.34
CA ILE A 698 -11.81 16.98 10.78
C ILE A 698 -13.13 16.32 11.15
N GLU A 699 -13.86 15.77 10.17
CA GLU A 699 -15.09 15.03 10.37
C GLU A 699 -14.88 13.59 9.89
N ILE A 700 -15.03 12.63 10.78
CA ILE A 700 -14.91 11.19 10.53
C ILE A 700 -16.31 10.60 10.48
N SER A 701 -16.68 10.04 9.32
CA SER A 701 -17.94 9.29 9.16
C SER A 701 -17.76 7.89 9.74
N LEU A 702 -18.66 7.49 10.64
CA LEU A 702 -18.60 6.21 11.35
C LEU A 702 -19.52 5.17 10.71
N GLY A 703 -19.09 3.92 10.65
CA GLY A 703 -19.87 2.81 10.12
C GLY A 703 -21.03 2.42 11.05
N LYS A 704 -22.25 2.71 10.64
CA LYS A 704 -23.47 2.47 11.44
C LYS A 704 -23.71 1.00 11.80
N GLU A 705 -23.17 0.07 11.03
CA GLU A 705 -23.28 -1.37 11.27
C GLU A 705 -22.45 -1.82 12.47
N TYR A 706 -21.40 -1.08 12.81
CA TYR A 706 -20.45 -1.42 13.86
C TYR A 706 -20.49 -0.45 15.04
N TYR A 707 -20.90 0.81 14.81
CA TYR A 707 -20.75 1.90 15.78
C TYR A 707 -22.07 2.63 16.05
N ASN A 708 -22.24 3.07 17.31
CA ASN A 708 -23.45 3.76 17.75
C ASN A 708 -23.53 5.20 17.22
N GLY A 709 -22.40 5.85 17.03
CA GLY A 709 -22.33 7.21 16.50
C GLY A 709 -22.35 7.22 14.96
N ASN A 710 -22.80 8.33 14.39
CA ASN A 710 -22.78 8.54 12.93
C ASN A 710 -21.52 9.28 12.47
N LYS A 711 -21.00 10.16 13.33
CA LYS A 711 -19.89 11.07 13.02
C LYS A 711 -19.14 11.46 14.28
N PHE A 712 -17.82 11.52 14.17
CA PHE A 712 -16.96 12.16 15.16
C PHE A 712 -16.26 13.37 14.56
N THR A 713 -16.18 14.48 15.29
CA THR A 713 -15.59 15.72 14.81
C THR A 713 -14.43 16.12 15.70
N ILE A 714 -13.30 16.50 15.12
CA ILE A 714 -12.18 17.11 15.80
C ILE A 714 -12.10 18.56 15.34
N ILE A 715 -12.11 19.51 16.28
CA ILE A 715 -12.00 20.96 16.01
C ILE A 715 -10.74 21.47 16.70
N ALA A 716 -9.85 22.10 15.92
CA ALA A 716 -8.65 22.74 16.41
C ALA A 716 -8.79 24.25 16.20
N ASN A 717 -9.28 24.94 17.23
CA ASN A 717 -9.44 26.40 17.22
C ASN A 717 -8.06 27.08 17.23
N ASN A 718 -7.93 28.18 16.49
CA ASN A 718 -6.67 28.93 16.37
C ASN A 718 -5.49 28.12 15.80
N ASN A 719 -5.73 26.98 15.16
CA ASN A 719 -4.68 26.15 14.57
C ASN A 719 -3.96 26.87 13.41
N SER A 720 -2.64 26.86 13.42
CA SER A 720 -1.81 27.44 12.35
C SER A 720 -0.43 26.74 12.30
N SER A 721 0.47 27.22 11.43
CA SER A 721 1.87 26.77 11.41
C SER A 721 2.64 27.12 12.69
N GLU A 722 2.20 28.11 13.47
CA GLU A 722 2.81 28.59 14.72
C GLU A 722 2.06 28.06 15.94
N ASN A 723 0.73 28.04 15.88
CA ASN A 723 -0.12 27.57 16.96
C ASN A 723 -0.28 26.06 16.91
N ILE A 724 0.77 25.34 17.28
CA ILE A 724 0.83 23.88 17.23
C ILE A 724 0.62 23.21 18.59
N TYR A 725 0.60 23.99 19.68
CA TYR A 725 0.50 23.45 21.04
C TYR A 725 -0.92 23.57 21.59
N ILE A 726 -1.41 22.47 22.13
CA ILE A 726 -2.74 22.39 22.76
C ILE A 726 -2.71 23.10 24.09
N GLN A 727 -3.62 24.07 24.27
CA GLN A 727 -3.79 24.85 25.52
C GLN A 727 -4.90 24.28 26.40
N SER A 728 -5.97 23.74 25.79
CA SER A 728 -7.03 23.05 26.48
C SER A 728 -7.73 22.03 25.58
N ILE A 729 -8.35 21.02 26.18
CA ILE A 729 -9.07 19.94 25.50
C ILE A 729 -10.47 19.84 26.09
N GLN A 730 -11.47 19.72 25.22
CA GLN A 730 -12.84 19.40 25.62
C GLN A 730 -13.38 18.23 24.79
N LEU A 731 -14.04 17.28 25.43
CA LEU A 731 -14.81 16.22 24.79
C LEU A 731 -16.29 16.45 25.05
N ASN A 732 -17.08 16.65 23.99
CA ASN A 732 -18.52 16.92 24.08
C ASN A 732 -18.86 18.08 25.02
N GLY A 733 -18.04 19.15 24.98
CA GLY A 733 -18.20 20.36 25.79
C GLY A 733 -17.72 20.23 27.25
N LYS A 734 -17.16 19.08 27.65
CA LYS A 734 -16.63 18.88 29.00
C LYS A 734 -15.09 18.88 28.96
N PRO A 735 -14.40 19.52 29.93
CA PRO A 735 -12.94 19.48 29.99
C PRO A 735 -12.40 18.05 30.05
N LEU A 736 -11.34 17.78 29.28
CA LEU A 736 -10.64 16.50 29.25
C LEU A 736 -9.20 16.71 29.73
N ASN A 737 -8.84 16.14 30.87
CA ASN A 737 -7.53 16.33 31.51
C ASN A 737 -6.54 15.20 31.20
N ARG A 738 -6.55 14.71 29.97
CA ARG A 738 -5.65 13.66 29.46
C ARG A 738 -5.39 13.88 27.97
N PHE A 739 -4.26 13.37 27.49
CA PHE A 739 -3.85 13.47 26.10
C PHE A 739 -4.11 12.18 25.29
N TRP A 740 -5.19 11.50 25.60
CA TRP A 740 -5.70 10.36 24.85
C TRP A 740 -7.22 10.31 24.87
N ILE A 741 -7.79 9.62 23.87
CA ILE A 741 -9.24 9.38 23.75
C ILE A 741 -9.45 7.90 23.44
N SER A 742 -10.52 7.29 23.97
CA SER A 742 -10.83 5.90 23.72
C SER A 742 -11.57 5.70 22.38
N HIS A 743 -11.46 4.49 21.84
CA HIS A 743 -12.22 4.10 20.65
C HIS A 743 -13.72 4.27 20.85
N GLN A 744 -14.24 3.90 22.01
CA GLN A 744 -15.67 4.03 22.36
C GLN A 744 -16.11 5.50 22.39
N GLU A 745 -15.28 6.43 22.87
CA GLU A 745 -15.60 7.86 22.84
C GLU A 745 -15.62 8.41 21.40
N ILE A 746 -14.76 7.92 20.53
CA ILE A 746 -14.80 8.28 19.10
C ILE A 746 -16.04 7.70 18.43
N THR A 747 -16.25 6.39 18.58
CA THR A 747 -17.32 5.67 17.89
C THR A 747 -18.71 5.88 18.48
N GLY A 748 -18.80 6.44 19.69
CA GLY A 748 -20.02 6.99 20.24
C GLY A 748 -20.50 8.27 19.54
N GLY A 749 -19.64 8.90 18.75
CA GLY A 749 -19.89 10.18 18.09
C GLY A 749 -19.64 11.36 19.01
N GLY A 750 -19.69 12.57 18.46
CA GLY A 750 -19.49 13.80 19.23
C GLY A 750 -18.36 14.67 18.73
N THR A 751 -17.80 15.49 19.64
CA THR A 751 -16.78 16.49 19.28
C THR A 751 -15.64 16.53 20.28
N LEU A 752 -14.40 16.42 19.75
CA LEU A 752 -13.18 16.76 20.46
C LEU A 752 -12.77 18.18 20.04
N ALA A 753 -12.76 19.11 20.97
CA ALA A 753 -12.37 20.49 20.72
C ALA A 753 -11.01 20.77 21.39
N LEU A 754 -10.08 21.31 20.60
CA LEU A 754 -8.72 21.68 21.00
C LEU A 754 -8.56 23.18 20.82
N GLU A 755 -8.09 23.88 21.87
CA GLU A 755 -7.61 25.26 21.76
C GLU A 755 -6.12 25.24 21.52
N MET A 756 -5.67 25.85 20.41
CA MET A 756 -4.28 25.81 19.99
C MET A 756 -3.58 27.14 20.28
N GLY A 757 -2.28 27.08 20.58
CA GLY A 757 -1.46 28.27 20.85
C GLY A 757 0.01 28.07 20.46
N PRO A 758 0.81 29.16 20.48
CA PRO A 758 2.19 29.16 19.99
C PRO A 758 3.21 28.60 20.99
N HIS A 759 2.84 28.46 22.27
CA HIS A 759 3.75 28.03 23.33
C HIS A 759 3.27 26.75 23.99
N PRO A 760 4.20 25.86 24.40
CA PRO A 760 3.85 24.68 25.18
C PRO A 760 3.08 25.03 26.45
N PHE A 761 1.96 24.37 26.67
CA PHE A 761 1.27 24.37 27.96
C PHE A 761 1.89 23.26 28.81
N LYS A 762 2.70 23.66 29.83
CA LYS A 762 3.46 22.75 30.71
C LYS A 762 2.72 22.47 32.01
#